data_2ed2e450faee022325668b25273d09b9
#
_entry.id   2ed2e450faee022325668b25273d09b9
#
_cell.length_a   1.000
_cell.length_b   1.000
_cell.length_c   1.000
_cell.angle_alpha   90.00
_cell.angle_beta   90.00
_cell.angle_gamma   90.00
#
_symmetry.space_group_name_H-M   'P 1'
#
loop_
_entity.id
_entity.type
_entity.pdbx_description
1 polymer ?
#
loop_
_entity_poly.entity_id
_entity_poly.type
_entity_poly.pdbx_seq_one_letter_code
_entity_poly.pdbx_strand_id
1 'polypeptide(L)'
;MSESVFYFIFVFPLESVLGYLLDGLRALCGSYGLGIVLLSLLVNLFLLKLFLLADGMAKSHSAIKQGLDSKLREFKRVFRGMELYVYTKTLFKQKKYHPIFALKALGGLALQVPFFVAIVFLLEFHSPELVGLRFGIIEDLSKPDGLLFGVNLLPIVMSVFTLVNVWISSKERASRVQGVIITLVFLVLLYRMPSALLLYWSMSMLFAMLKSIVVYRLGQAKTAMNVESATLLAPQNPHLKSYKTISIYALLCICLMVFVFNPFGFYASDVTQFESTQMAPLLGALLGFGLLFSFVGIYGVSLLSKMPRVVSFGLLSALLIGLVYNFILDYNIVLGEKYSQIDNFDFKNPHNISGPLNRYVDLAVGIGACLLAWLLLRFARGVLPRVLLIVLLSFGVVGGFRLVKIVSASSDFASMSKKTEILKEASLGVSSSLPSYSDTLLTLSKNKENILIVLSDAFSGAHLPIILEQYPELAGKFEGFVHYPNALSPDGHTDLTAHTILTGHATTAWNNKSHSMRDYDLIIRNHLKKTLTHFASKYDVQTFNLPRLNADDAKELAQAQVRVYKSHDDYYGYYIAKHPEFNEMLERFPKNNFPIGELVSMGLFNFSPYVLRTANYRPRNDAHTWIFGNQMRQWAFLYAVRNVSELESIVENFKVSSEMQKPTFKYIHTQETHMPYALDESCNITIKAPVLAPKKYLSSIGKSGHYASEICAVKKFAILLDFLKENGIYDRTMVVFVSDHSGGEAKLNGMGYYPNPLVLIKDFNAKGALRTDNRLMSNADVAGILCDVALGGCEGVEQNVLKNYPTGRVLVNTFNNYRNESARKSQRLLFEKAWEVRDSIFEPKNWREIPRDKL
;
A
#
# COMPACT_ATOMS: atom_id res chain seq x y z
N MET A 1 3.47 24.27 4.86
CA MET A 1 2.04 24.25 4.45
C MET A 1 1.51 22.83 4.28
N SER A 2 2.35 21.86 3.95
CA SER A 2 1.97 20.44 3.76
C SER A 2 1.45 19.73 5.03
N GLU A 3 1.62 20.30 6.21
CA GLU A 3 1.19 19.69 7.50
C GLU A 3 -0.16 20.21 8.00
N SER A 4 -0.81 21.11 7.27
CA SER A 4 -2.08 21.71 7.70
C SER A 4 -3.28 20.84 7.30
N VAL A 5 -4.27 20.72 8.18
CA VAL A 5 -5.56 20.08 7.89
C VAL A 5 -6.22 20.66 6.64
N PHE A 6 -6.05 21.95 6.40
CA PHE A 6 -6.54 22.63 5.19
C PHE A 6 -5.95 22.02 3.91
N TYR A 7 -4.64 21.74 3.88
CA TYR A 7 -4.00 21.09 2.73
C TYR A 7 -4.65 19.72 2.42
N PHE A 8 -4.84 18.89 3.44
CA PHE A 8 -5.41 17.54 3.24
C PHE A 8 -6.87 17.53 2.82
N ILE A 9 -7.66 18.53 3.21
CA ILE A 9 -9.07 18.63 2.80
C ILE A 9 -9.22 19.21 1.39
N PHE A 10 -8.47 20.24 1.04
CA PHE A 10 -8.76 21.04 -0.16
C PHE A 10 -7.72 20.91 -1.28
N VAL A 11 -6.47 20.60 -0.97
CA VAL A 11 -5.37 20.55 -1.95
C VAL A 11 -4.99 19.11 -2.30
N PHE A 12 -4.71 18.28 -1.32
CA PHE A 12 -4.26 16.91 -1.49
C PHE A 12 -5.19 16.03 -2.36
N PRO A 13 -6.53 16.10 -2.23
CA PRO A 13 -7.41 15.31 -3.10
C PRO A 13 -7.31 15.73 -4.58
N LEU A 14 -7.19 17.04 -4.84
CA LEU A 14 -6.98 17.57 -6.19
C LEU A 14 -5.62 17.15 -6.75
N GLU A 15 -4.57 17.32 -5.96
CA GLU A 15 -3.20 16.92 -6.31
C GLU A 15 -3.15 15.44 -6.67
N SER A 16 -3.72 14.56 -5.84
CA SER A 16 -3.78 13.12 -6.07
C SER A 16 -4.50 12.77 -7.37
N VAL A 17 -5.68 13.35 -7.61
CA VAL A 17 -6.44 13.10 -8.85
C VAL A 17 -5.67 13.59 -10.08
N LEU A 18 -5.07 14.78 -10.00
CA LEU A 18 -4.27 15.33 -11.09
C LEU A 18 -3.00 14.51 -11.34
N GLY A 19 -2.38 13.95 -10.29
CA GLY A 19 -1.24 13.03 -10.38
C GLY A 19 -1.59 11.76 -11.12
N TYR A 20 -2.68 11.07 -10.74
CA TYR A 20 -3.15 9.89 -11.47
C TYR A 20 -3.49 10.18 -12.93
N LEU A 21 -4.08 11.36 -13.22
CA LEU A 21 -4.34 11.78 -14.59
C LEU A 21 -3.04 12.03 -15.36
N LEU A 22 -2.05 12.68 -14.75
CA LEU A 22 -0.74 12.94 -15.36
C LEU A 22 -0.01 11.62 -15.68
N ASP A 23 0.03 10.69 -14.74
CA ASP A 23 0.64 9.36 -14.94
C ASP A 23 -0.06 8.57 -16.05
N GLY A 24 -1.39 8.60 -16.08
CA GLY A 24 -2.18 7.99 -17.14
C GLY A 24 -1.92 8.61 -18.53
N LEU A 25 -1.87 9.94 -18.61
CA LEU A 25 -1.56 10.67 -19.85
C LEU A 25 -0.11 10.42 -20.29
N ARG A 26 0.85 10.39 -19.36
CA ARG A 26 2.23 10.01 -19.65
C ARG A 26 2.32 8.60 -20.21
N ALA A 27 1.63 7.64 -19.60
CA ALA A 27 1.62 6.25 -20.05
C ALA A 27 1.05 6.11 -21.48
N LEU A 28 0.06 6.93 -21.83
CA LEU A 28 -0.54 6.96 -23.17
C LEU A 28 0.36 7.64 -24.21
N CYS A 29 1.04 8.72 -23.84
CA CYS A 29 1.77 9.58 -24.77
C CYS A 29 3.29 9.34 -24.78
N GLY A 30 3.82 8.57 -23.84
CA GLY A 30 5.26 8.31 -23.72
C GLY A 30 6.11 9.52 -23.29
N SER A 31 5.50 10.67 -22.93
CA SER A 31 6.20 11.92 -22.64
C SER A 31 5.55 12.69 -21.49
N TYR A 32 6.34 13.11 -20.49
CA TYR A 32 5.87 13.98 -19.42
C TYR A 32 5.41 15.34 -19.92
N GLY A 33 6.17 15.96 -20.82
CA GLY A 33 5.85 17.29 -21.35
C GLY A 33 4.49 17.29 -22.08
N LEU A 34 4.24 16.28 -22.90
CA LEU A 34 2.94 16.13 -23.58
C LEU A 34 1.83 15.80 -22.56
N GLY A 35 2.11 14.98 -21.56
CA GLY A 35 1.19 14.69 -20.47
C GLY A 35 0.76 15.97 -19.72
N ILE A 36 1.69 16.87 -19.41
CA ILE A 36 1.44 18.18 -18.78
C ILE A 36 0.55 19.07 -19.65
N VAL A 37 0.83 19.14 -20.95
CA VAL A 37 0.02 19.92 -21.93
C VAL A 37 -1.40 19.39 -21.96
N LEU A 38 -1.58 18.08 -22.11
CA LEU A 38 -2.90 17.44 -22.16
C LEU A 38 -3.64 17.55 -20.83
N LEU A 39 -2.95 17.44 -19.71
CA LEU A 39 -3.55 17.65 -18.38
C LEU A 39 -4.10 19.07 -18.26
N SER A 40 -3.33 20.09 -18.68
CA SER A 40 -3.79 21.48 -18.70
C SER A 40 -5.05 21.65 -19.56
N LEU A 41 -5.06 21.09 -20.76
CA LEU A 41 -6.21 21.14 -21.65
C LEU A 41 -7.44 20.46 -21.04
N LEU A 42 -7.27 19.26 -20.47
CA LEU A 42 -8.33 18.45 -19.87
C LEU A 42 -8.99 19.18 -18.68
N VAL A 43 -8.18 19.75 -17.77
CA VAL A 43 -8.68 20.52 -16.62
C VAL A 43 -9.45 21.74 -17.07
N ASN A 44 -8.93 22.51 -18.04
CA ASN A 44 -9.59 23.71 -18.54
C ASN A 44 -10.89 23.38 -19.29
N LEU A 45 -10.90 22.30 -20.06
CA LEU A 45 -12.10 21.80 -20.73
C LEU A 45 -13.17 21.36 -19.72
N PHE A 46 -12.77 20.64 -18.70
CA PHE A 46 -13.67 20.23 -17.61
C PHE A 46 -14.28 21.43 -16.89
N LEU A 47 -13.49 22.45 -16.58
CA LEU A 47 -13.93 23.65 -15.89
C LEU A 47 -14.63 24.68 -16.81
N LEU A 48 -14.67 24.45 -18.13
CA LEU A 48 -15.17 25.43 -19.10
C LEU A 48 -16.57 25.98 -18.78
N LYS A 49 -17.51 25.12 -18.40
CA LYS A 49 -18.87 25.57 -18.06
C LYS A 49 -18.90 26.43 -16.77
N LEU A 50 -18.05 26.11 -15.80
CA LEU A 50 -17.90 26.90 -14.57
C LEU A 50 -17.27 28.27 -14.86
N PHE A 51 -16.27 28.33 -15.75
CA PHE A 51 -15.71 29.59 -16.20
C PHE A 51 -16.75 30.45 -16.94
N LEU A 52 -17.53 29.86 -17.82
CA LEU A 52 -18.61 30.60 -18.51
C LEU A 52 -19.68 31.12 -17.55
N LEU A 53 -20.02 30.36 -16.52
CA LEU A 53 -20.95 30.83 -15.46
C LEU A 53 -20.32 31.96 -14.65
N ALA A 54 -19.05 31.84 -14.24
CA ALA A 54 -18.34 32.88 -13.51
C ALA A 54 -18.23 34.20 -14.34
N ASP A 55 -17.91 34.08 -15.64
CA ASP A 55 -17.87 35.21 -16.57
C ASP A 55 -19.27 35.88 -16.71
N GLY A 56 -20.31 35.07 -16.76
CA GLY A 56 -21.70 35.57 -16.80
C GLY A 56 -22.09 36.32 -15.52
N MET A 57 -21.69 35.79 -14.35
CA MET A 57 -21.90 36.46 -13.06
C MET A 57 -21.13 37.77 -12.95
N ALA A 58 -19.90 37.79 -13.43
CA ALA A 58 -19.03 38.97 -13.45
C ALA A 58 -19.61 40.07 -14.36
N LYS A 59 -20.11 39.73 -15.57
CA LYS A 59 -20.77 40.64 -16.51
C LYS A 59 -22.05 41.24 -15.93
N SER A 60 -22.91 40.41 -15.32
CA SER A 60 -24.15 40.84 -14.65
C SER A 60 -23.81 41.83 -13.51
N HIS A 61 -22.82 41.52 -12.71
CA HIS A 61 -22.37 42.41 -11.63
C HIS A 61 -21.83 43.74 -12.15
N SER A 62 -21.00 43.73 -13.21
CA SER A 62 -20.48 44.94 -13.84
C SER A 62 -21.59 45.82 -14.36
N ALA A 63 -22.63 45.25 -15.00
CA ALA A 63 -23.79 46.02 -15.47
C ALA A 63 -24.58 46.69 -14.33
N ILE A 64 -24.82 45.96 -13.23
CA ILE A 64 -25.48 46.52 -12.02
C ILE A 64 -24.63 47.66 -11.43
N LYS A 65 -23.31 47.45 -11.34
CA LYS A 65 -22.39 48.45 -10.80
C LYS A 65 -22.34 49.73 -11.63
N GLN A 66 -22.29 49.61 -12.98
CA GLN A 66 -22.34 50.82 -13.85
C GLN A 66 -23.59 51.63 -13.66
N GLY A 67 -24.76 50.96 -13.53
CA GLY A 67 -26.04 51.67 -13.23
C GLY A 67 -26.08 52.32 -11.84
N LEU A 68 -25.39 51.75 -10.86
CA LEU A 68 -25.23 52.32 -9.53
C LEU A 68 -24.25 53.49 -9.50
N ASP A 69 -23.11 53.36 -10.20
CA ASP A 69 -22.06 54.36 -10.20
C ASP A 69 -22.48 55.70 -10.82
N SER A 70 -23.40 55.66 -11.77
CA SER A 70 -23.98 56.91 -12.31
C SER A 70 -24.77 57.68 -11.25
N LYS A 71 -25.70 57.00 -10.52
CA LYS A 71 -26.50 57.59 -9.44
C LYS A 71 -25.65 57.96 -8.21
N LEU A 72 -24.66 57.16 -7.88
CA LEU A 72 -23.71 57.49 -6.79
C LEU A 72 -22.91 58.74 -7.06
N ARG A 73 -22.51 59.00 -8.33
CA ARG A 73 -21.87 60.27 -8.72
C ARG A 73 -22.81 61.48 -8.55
N GLU A 74 -24.10 61.32 -8.87
CA GLU A 74 -25.12 62.32 -8.64
C GLU A 74 -25.27 62.61 -7.14
N PHE A 75 -25.41 61.54 -6.32
CA PHE A 75 -25.51 61.67 -4.88
C PHE A 75 -24.28 62.35 -4.24
N LYS A 76 -23.08 62.01 -4.68
CA LYS A 76 -21.85 62.66 -4.20
C LYS A 76 -21.71 64.11 -4.59
N ARG A 77 -22.42 64.60 -5.64
CA ARG A 77 -22.45 66.02 -6.01
C ARG A 77 -23.38 66.81 -5.11
N VAL A 78 -24.49 66.17 -4.65
CA VAL A 78 -25.57 66.86 -3.93
C VAL A 78 -25.45 66.69 -2.43
N PHE A 79 -25.16 65.45 -1.95
CA PHE A 79 -25.20 65.09 -0.55
C PHE A 79 -23.81 64.91 0.03
N ARG A 80 -23.63 65.15 1.35
CA ARG A 80 -22.37 64.92 2.09
C ARG A 80 -22.68 64.29 3.45
N GLY A 81 -21.63 63.74 4.08
CA GLY A 81 -21.71 63.19 5.42
C GLY A 81 -22.75 62.04 5.58
N MET A 82 -23.57 62.15 6.61
CA MET A 82 -24.58 61.16 6.98
C MET A 82 -25.67 61.02 5.92
N GLU A 83 -26.10 62.11 5.28
CA GLU A 83 -27.12 62.04 4.22
C GLU A 83 -26.61 61.22 3.03
N LEU A 84 -25.39 61.45 2.56
CA LEU A 84 -24.77 60.64 1.49
C LEU A 84 -24.75 59.16 1.87
N TYR A 85 -24.40 58.84 3.11
CA TYR A 85 -24.37 57.47 3.61
C TYR A 85 -25.77 56.82 3.57
N VAL A 86 -26.80 57.49 4.08
CA VAL A 86 -28.17 56.99 4.13
C VAL A 86 -28.74 56.79 2.73
N TYR A 87 -28.56 57.73 1.81
CA TYR A 87 -29.02 57.59 0.43
C TYR A 87 -28.28 56.48 -0.32
N THR A 88 -26.98 56.37 -0.10
CA THR A 88 -26.20 55.29 -0.67
C THR A 88 -26.64 53.92 -0.17
N LYS A 89 -26.86 53.77 1.13
CA LYS A 89 -27.35 52.55 1.75
C LYS A 89 -28.75 52.18 1.26
N THR A 90 -29.64 53.19 1.11
CA THR A 90 -30.99 52.99 0.59
C THR A 90 -30.98 52.55 -0.88
N LEU A 91 -30.13 53.16 -1.70
CA LEU A 91 -29.94 52.77 -3.10
C LEU A 91 -29.47 51.34 -3.22
N PHE A 92 -28.49 50.95 -2.39
CA PHE A 92 -28.01 49.56 -2.37
C PHE A 92 -29.10 48.59 -1.95
N LYS A 93 -29.91 48.92 -0.95
CA LYS A 93 -31.04 48.12 -0.50
C LYS A 93 -32.13 47.99 -1.59
N GLN A 94 -32.50 49.07 -2.25
CA GLN A 94 -33.47 49.08 -3.35
C GLN A 94 -33.02 48.23 -4.54
N LYS A 95 -31.72 48.28 -4.87
CA LYS A 95 -31.13 47.50 -5.97
C LYS A 95 -30.68 46.11 -5.55
N LYS A 96 -30.95 45.67 -4.30
CA LYS A 96 -30.49 44.40 -3.73
C LYS A 96 -28.98 44.18 -3.95
N TYR A 97 -28.21 45.26 -3.86
CA TYR A 97 -26.76 45.24 -4.05
C TYR A 97 -26.04 45.28 -2.70
N HIS A 98 -25.05 44.44 -2.55
CA HIS A 98 -24.11 44.43 -1.41
C HIS A 98 -22.68 44.58 -1.92
N PRO A 99 -21.82 45.45 -1.32
CA PRO A 99 -20.44 45.65 -1.77
C PRO A 99 -19.62 44.35 -1.87
N ILE A 100 -19.90 43.35 -1.01
CA ILE A 100 -19.28 42.03 -1.04
C ILE A 100 -19.48 41.28 -2.38
N PHE A 101 -20.51 41.70 -3.15
CA PHE A 101 -20.74 41.10 -4.47
C PHE A 101 -19.67 41.49 -5.50
N ALA A 102 -18.82 42.43 -5.18
CA ALA A 102 -17.59 42.70 -5.97
C ALA A 102 -16.66 41.46 -6.04
N LEU A 103 -16.69 40.61 -4.99
CA LEU A 103 -15.94 39.33 -5.00
C LEU A 103 -16.44 38.36 -6.06
N LYS A 104 -17.67 38.50 -6.56
CA LYS A 104 -18.19 37.68 -7.68
C LYS A 104 -17.41 37.93 -8.97
N ALA A 105 -16.79 39.07 -9.13
CA ALA A 105 -15.90 39.36 -10.26
C ALA A 105 -14.60 38.54 -10.22
N LEU A 106 -14.18 38.10 -9.03
CA LEU A 106 -13.02 37.22 -8.81
C LEU A 106 -13.37 35.74 -8.88
N GLY A 107 -14.65 35.38 -9.14
CA GLY A 107 -15.11 33.99 -9.09
C GLY A 107 -14.34 33.05 -10.03
N GLY A 108 -13.94 33.54 -11.21
CA GLY A 108 -13.12 32.76 -12.15
C GLY A 108 -11.71 32.51 -11.61
N LEU A 109 -11.09 33.51 -10.99
CA LEU A 109 -9.77 33.39 -10.36
C LEU A 109 -9.84 32.48 -9.12
N ALA A 110 -10.83 32.69 -8.26
CA ALA A 110 -11.03 31.87 -7.06
C ALA A 110 -11.23 30.39 -7.39
N LEU A 111 -11.84 30.06 -8.53
CA LEU A 111 -12.00 28.70 -9.02
C LEU A 111 -10.66 28.08 -9.48
N GLN A 112 -9.74 28.88 -9.98
CA GLN A 112 -8.42 28.41 -10.48
C GLN A 112 -7.41 28.19 -9.36
N VAL A 113 -7.50 28.94 -8.26
CA VAL A 113 -6.51 28.90 -7.16
C VAL A 113 -6.29 27.51 -6.58
N PRO A 114 -7.32 26.71 -6.25
CA PRO A 114 -7.09 25.36 -5.73
C PRO A 114 -6.37 24.44 -6.72
N PHE A 115 -6.74 24.52 -8.01
CA PHE A 115 -6.05 23.74 -9.07
C PHE A 115 -4.60 24.20 -9.25
N PHE A 116 -4.37 25.51 -9.20
CA PHE A 116 -3.03 26.07 -9.28
C PHE A 116 -2.15 25.56 -8.14
N VAL A 117 -2.63 25.66 -6.91
CA VAL A 117 -1.90 25.20 -5.72
C VAL A 117 -1.63 23.69 -5.83
N ALA A 118 -2.63 22.89 -6.21
CA ALA A 118 -2.47 21.44 -6.39
C ALA A 118 -1.43 21.10 -7.48
N ILE A 119 -1.40 21.83 -8.60
CA ILE A 119 -0.40 21.60 -9.67
C ILE A 119 1.02 21.99 -9.20
N VAL A 120 1.18 23.04 -8.42
CA VAL A 120 2.50 23.42 -7.86
C VAL A 120 3.03 22.27 -7.00
N PHE A 121 2.23 21.78 -6.05
CA PHE A 121 2.63 20.65 -5.19
C PHE A 121 2.87 19.37 -5.99
N LEU A 122 2.00 19.06 -6.96
CA LEU A 122 2.14 17.88 -7.82
C LEU A 122 3.47 17.91 -8.60
N LEU A 123 3.79 19.01 -9.26
CA LEU A 123 5.01 19.11 -10.08
C LEU A 123 6.27 19.23 -9.22
N GLU A 124 6.17 19.78 -8.01
CA GLU A 124 7.25 19.76 -7.01
C GLU A 124 7.51 18.31 -6.57
N PHE A 125 6.47 17.52 -6.35
CA PHE A 125 6.58 16.08 -6.03
C PHE A 125 7.22 15.27 -7.16
N HIS A 126 6.80 15.50 -8.41
CA HIS A 126 7.39 14.86 -9.60
C HIS A 126 8.72 15.48 -10.05
N SER A 127 9.21 16.49 -9.37
CA SER A 127 10.43 17.20 -9.78
C SER A 127 11.65 16.28 -9.93
N PRO A 128 11.90 15.25 -9.09
CA PRO A 128 13.00 14.30 -9.31
C PRO A 128 12.87 13.50 -10.61
N GLU A 129 11.65 13.17 -11.03
CA GLU A 129 11.40 12.43 -12.26
C GLU A 129 11.49 13.30 -13.52
N LEU A 130 11.45 14.62 -13.36
CA LEU A 130 11.53 15.60 -14.45
C LEU A 130 12.96 16.03 -14.78
N VAL A 131 13.94 15.71 -13.93
CA VAL A 131 15.34 16.09 -14.10
C VAL A 131 15.92 15.51 -15.38
N GLY A 132 16.44 16.38 -16.25
CA GLY A 132 17.04 16.00 -17.52
C GLY A 132 16.06 15.58 -18.62
N LEU A 133 14.74 15.63 -18.36
CA LEU A 133 13.74 15.31 -19.39
C LEU A 133 13.54 16.46 -20.35
N ARG A 134 13.71 16.18 -21.63
CA ARG A 134 13.51 17.14 -22.72
C ARG A 134 12.06 17.13 -23.21
N PHE A 135 11.55 18.30 -23.58
CA PHE A 135 10.29 18.44 -24.30
C PHE A 135 10.36 19.53 -25.37
N GLY A 136 10.30 19.12 -26.64
CA GLY A 136 10.50 20.04 -27.76
C GLY A 136 11.86 20.76 -27.67
N ILE A 137 11.84 22.08 -27.57
CA ILE A 137 13.04 22.93 -27.43
C ILE A 137 13.47 23.09 -25.97
N ILE A 138 12.68 22.65 -24.98
CA ILE A 138 13.01 22.72 -23.57
C ILE A 138 13.95 21.57 -23.21
N GLU A 139 15.15 21.88 -22.75
CA GLU A 139 16.17 20.87 -22.46
C GLU A 139 15.96 20.13 -21.15
N ASP A 140 15.37 20.78 -20.16
CA ASP A 140 15.14 20.20 -18.83
C ASP A 140 13.84 20.77 -18.21
N LEU A 141 12.84 19.89 -18.03
CA LEU A 141 11.54 20.28 -17.49
C LEU A 141 11.60 20.68 -16.01
N SER A 142 12.63 20.25 -15.27
CA SER A 142 12.80 20.56 -13.85
C SER A 142 13.43 21.93 -13.60
N LYS A 143 13.98 22.58 -14.65
CA LYS A 143 14.69 23.87 -14.56
C LYS A 143 13.96 24.98 -15.31
N PRO A 144 14.29 26.25 -15.06
CA PRO A 144 13.89 27.37 -15.93
C PRO A 144 14.32 27.11 -17.39
N ASP A 145 13.50 27.55 -18.36
CA ASP A 145 13.69 27.20 -19.76
C ASP A 145 14.92 27.78 -20.48
N GLY A 146 15.38 28.97 -20.11
CA GLY A 146 16.59 29.60 -20.65
C GLY A 146 16.69 29.62 -22.20
N LEU A 147 15.57 29.51 -22.91
CA LEU A 147 15.48 29.20 -24.35
C LEU A 147 16.07 30.26 -25.27
N LEU A 148 16.15 31.55 -24.84
CA LEU A 148 16.61 32.64 -25.67
C LEU A 148 17.88 33.26 -25.03
N PHE A 149 19.06 32.70 -25.32
CA PHE A 149 20.36 33.20 -24.80
C PHE A 149 20.38 33.37 -23.25
N GLY A 150 19.75 32.42 -22.54
CA GLY A 150 19.62 32.46 -21.07
C GLY A 150 18.40 33.21 -20.55
N VAL A 151 17.58 33.78 -21.43
CA VAL A 151 16.29 34.38 -21.04
C VAL A 151 15.20 33.32 -21.00
N ASN A 152 14.40 33.29 -19.93
CA ASN A 152 13.28 32.37 -19.79
C ASN A 152 12.09 32.83 -20.65
N LEU A 153 11.79 32.10 -21.69
CA LEU A 153 10.80 32.47 -22.71
C LEU A 153 9.37 32.09 -22.28
N LEU A 154 9.17 30.96 -21.63
CA LEU A 154 7.84 30.49 -21.22
C LEU A 154 7.05 31.49 -20.36
N PRO A 155 7.63 32.12 -19.32
CA PRO A 155 6.90 33.12 -18.53
C PRO A 155 6.50 34.34 -19.34
N ILE A 156 7.31 34.70 -20.36
CA ILE A 156 7.00 35.81 -21.28
C ILE A 156 5.81 35.41 -22.17
N VAL A 157 5.85 34.24 -22.79
CA VAL A 157 4.75 33.69 -23.63
C VAL A 157 3.44 33.61 -22.85
N MET A 158 3.51 33.10 -21.62
CA MET A 158 2.37 33.04 -20.70
C MET A 158 1.80 34.43 -20.44
N SER A 159 2.68 35.42 -20.19
CA SER A 159 2.28 36.83 -19.95
C SER A 159 1.62 37.44 -21.18
N VAL A 160 2.14 37.16 -22.39
CA VAL A 160 1.54 37.64 -23.65
C VAL A 160 0.13 37.09 -23.80
N PHE A 161 -0.09 35.77 -23.60
CA PHE A 161 -1.43 35.18 -23.67
C PHE A 161 -2.38 35.79 -22.64
N THR A 162 -1.88 36.07 -21.43
CA THR A 162 -2.66 36.68 -20.36
C THR A 162 -3.05 38.10 -20.74
N LEU A 163 -2.12 38.92 -21.26
CA LEU A 163 -2.38 40.32 -21.70
C LEU A 163 -3.40 40.35 -22.85
N VAL A 164 -3.25 39.47 -23.85
CA VAL A 164 -4.23 39.35 -24.95
C VAL A 164 -5.60 38.98 -24.42
N ASN A 165 -5.67 38.01 -23.49
CA ASN A 165 -6.93 37.63 -22.86
C ASN A 165 -7.57 38.78 -22.07
N VAL A 166 -6.79 39.56 -21.29
CA VAL A 166 -7.25 40.75 -20.57
C VAL A 166 -7.78 41.79 -21.54
N TRP A 167 -7.10 42.01 -22.66
CA TRP A 167 -7.52 42.97 -23.66
C TRP A 167 -8.85 42.62 -24.33
N ILE A 168 -9.06 41.35 -24.64
CA ILE A 168 -10.29 40.87 -25.28
C ILE A 168 -11.47 40.88 -24.29
N SER A 169 -11.23 40.44 -23.04
CA SER A 169 -12.28 40.23 -22.05
C SER A 169 -12.72 41.52 -21.32
N SER A 170 -11.83 42.50 -21.18
CA SER A 170 -12.07 43.71 -20.41
C SER A 170 -12.35 44.94 -21.28
N LYS A 171 -13.55 45.56 -21.14
CA LYS A 171 -13.90 46.82 -21.84
C LYS A 171 -13.50 48.08 -21.08
N GLU A 172 -13.41 48.04 -19.76
CA GLU A 172 -13.08 49.17 -18.90
C GLU A 172 -11.57 49.40 -18.78
N ARG A 173 -11.13 50.66 -18.93
CA ARG A 173 -9.73 51.02 -18.82
C ARG A 173 -9.12 50.64 -17.45
N ALA A 174 -9.87 50.82 -16.36
CA ALA A 174 -9.39 50.48 -15.02
C ALA A 174 -9.13 48.97 -14.86
N SER A 175 -10.05 48.12 -15.37
CA SER A 175 -9.87 46.66 -15.35
C SER A 175 -8.70 46.20 -16.22
N ARG A 176 -8.44 46.85 -17.34
CA ARG A 176 -7.26 46.57 -18.18
C ARG A 176 -5.97 46.87 -17.46
N VAL A 177 -5.87 48.09 -16.85
CA VAL A 177 -4.70 48.50 -16.09
C VAL A 177 -4.45 47.54 -14.94
N GLN A 178 -5.47 47.17 -14.19
CA GLN A 178 -5.37 46.18 -13.11
C GLN A 178 -4.86 44.84 -13.64
N GLY A 179 -5.41 44.36 -14.76
CA GLY A 179 -4.96 43.11 -15.40
C GLY A 179 -3.50 43.13 -15.84
N VAL A 180 -3.04 44.26 -16.39
CA VAL A 180 -1.61 44.46 -16.76
C VAL A 180 -0.72 44.40 -15.53
N ILE A 181 -1.09 45.09 -14.45
CA ILE A 181 -0.30 45.10 -13.20
C ILE A 181 -0.19 43.69 -12.62
N ILE A 182 -1.31 42.98 -12.54
CA ILE A 182 -1.34 41.57 -12.07
C ILE A 182 -0.45 40.69 -12.94
N THR A 183 -0.50 40.82 -14.27
CA THR A 183 0.33 40.04 -15.19
C THR A 183 1.82 40.33 -14.98
N LEU A 184 2.22 41.58 -14.77
CA LEU A 184 3.60 41.94 -14.51
C LEU A 184 4.11 41.38 -13.16
N VAL A 185 3.26 41.41 -12.13
CA VAL A 185 3.58 40.78 -10.83
C VAL A 185 3.81 39.28 -10.99
N PHE A 186 2.91 38.61 -11.71
CA PHE A 186 3.08 37.16 -11.97
C PHE A 186 4.31 36.88 -12.83
N LEU A 187 4.63 37.70 -13.83
CA LEU A 187 5.84 37.54 -14.63
C LEU A 187 7.11 37.56 -13.74
N VAL A 188 7.20 38.51 -12.80
CA VAL A 188 8.33 38.56 -11.87
C VAL A 188 8.39 37.37 -10.93
N LEU A 189 7.25 37.01 -10.33
CA LEU A 189 7.19 35.89 -9.37
C LEU A 189 7.51 34.53 -10.01
N LEU A 190 7.09 34.34 -11.25
CA LEU A 190 7.20 33.04 -11.93
C LEU A 190 8.43 32.93 -12.83
N TYR A 191 9.20 34.00 -13.01
CA TYR A 191 10.28 34.05 -13.99
C TYR A 191 11.34 32.94 -13.83
N ARG A 192 11.59 32.50 -12.60
CA ARG A 192 12.60 31.48 -12.26
C ARG A 192 11.98 30.09 -11.91
N MET A 193 10.69 29.89 -12.16
CA MET A 193 10.03 28.63 -11.87
C MET A 193 10.40 27.56 -12.91
N PRO A 194 10.29 26.26 -12.54
CA PRO A 194 10.55 25.14 -13.46
C PRO A 194 9.69 25.18 -14.72
N SER A 195 10.28 24.75 -15.84
CA SER A 195 9.63 24.74 -17.15
C SER A 195 8.36 23.92 -17.19
N ALA A 196 8.28 22.81 -16.43
CA ALA A 196 7.09 21.99 -16.32
C ALA A 196 5.86 22.78 -15.83
N LEU A 197 6.04 23.60 -14.77
CA LEU A 197 4.98 24.42 -14.20
C LEU A 197 4.54 25.52 -15.18
N LEU A 198 5.52 26.16 -15.81
CA LEU A 198 5.27 27.24 -16.77
C LEU A 198 4.63 26.70 -18.06
N LEU A 199 4.97 25.49 -18.47
CA LEU A 199 4.33 24.81 -19.59
C LEU A 199 2.83 24.57 -19.33
N TYR A 200 2.49 24.00 -18.16
CA TYR A 200 1.10 23.84 -17.75
C TYR A 200 0.34 25.16 -17.77
N TRP A 201 0.95 26.20 -17.22
CA TRP A 201 0.29 27.50 -17.10
C TRP A 201 0.16 28.24 -18.41
N SER A 202 1.20 28.21 -19.27
CA SER A 202 1.14 28.78 -20.61
C SER A 202 0.00 28.15 -21.43
N MET A 203 -0.19 26.84 -21.34
CA MET A 203 -1.28 26.14 -22.01
C MET A 203 -2.66 26.52 -21.41
N SER A 204 -2.75 26.70 -20.09
CA SER A 204 -3.96 27.23 -19.45
C SER A 204 -4.32 28.63 -19.93
N MET A 205 -3.33 29.53 -20.05
CA MET A 205 -3.56 30.90 -20.53
C MET A 205 -3.90 30.94 -22.02
N LEU A 206 -3.28 30.09 -22.81
CA LEU A 206 -3.63 29.90 -24.21
C LEU A 206 -5.10 29.46 -24.36
N PHE A 207 -5.52 28.47 -23.57
CA PHE A 207 -6.93 28.04 -23.57
C PHE A 207 -7.89 29.16 -23.15
N ALA A 208 -7.55 29.92 -22.11
CA ALA A 208 -8.37 31.06 -21.66
C ALA A 208 -8.47 32.15 -22.75
N MET A 209 -7.39 32.44 -23.45
CA MET A 209 -7.38 33.36 -24.59
C MET A 209 -8.26 32.86 -25.73
N LEU A 210 -8.11 31.59 -26.12
CA LEU A 210 -8.93 31.00 -27.20
C LEU A 210 -10.42 31.00 -26.83
N LYS A 211 -10.76 30.64 -25.58
CA LYS A 211 -12.12 30.73 -25.04
C LYS A 211 -12.69 32.14 -25.19
N SER A 212 -11.91 33.17 -24.83
CA SER A 212 -12.35 34.57 -24.88
C SER A 212 -12.58 35.03 -26.33
N ILE A 213 -11.73 34.61 -27.25
CA ILE A 213 -11.90 34.89 -28.70
C ILE A 213 -13.19 34.27 -29.23
N VAL A 214 -13.44 32.98 -28.88
CA VAL A 214 -14.64 32.26 -29.34
C VAL A 214 -15.91 32.94 -28.76
N VAL A 215 -15.91 33.24 -27.44
CA VAL A 215 -17.05 33.90 -26.79
C VAL A 215 -17.28 35.31 -27.34
N TYR A 216 -16.22 36.04 -27.67
CA TYR A 216 -16.30 37.36 -28.29
C TYR A 216 -16.92 37.29 -29.68
N ARG A 217 -16.45 36.38 -30.55
CA ARG A 217 -17.00 36.17 -31.91
C ARG A 217 -18.45 35.71 -31.90
N LEU A 218 -18.76 34.71 -31.06
CA LEU A 218 -20.14 34.23 -30.90
C LEU A 218 -21.08 35.29 -30.32
N GLY A 219 -20.56 36.17 -29.45
CA GLY A 219 -21.30 37.31 -28.92
C GLY A 219 -21.64 38.34 -30.00
N GLN A 220 -20.74 38.65 -30.92
CA GLN A 220 -20.99 39.51 -32.07
C GLN A 220 -22.01 38.90 -33.04
N ALA A 221 -21.94 37.61 -33.31
CA ALA A 221 -22.89 36.92 -34.16
C ALA A 221 -24.31 36.89 -33.59
N LYS A 222 -24.45 36.78 -32.26
CA LYS A 222 -25.77 36.85 -31.58
C LYS A 222 -26.34 38.25 -31.52
N THR A 223 -25.51 39.29 -31.45
CA THR A 223 -26.01 40.69 -31.45
C THR A 223 -26.49 41.09 -32.83
N ALA A 224 -26.08 40.43 -33.88
CA ALA A 224 -26.60 40.58 -35.26
C ALA A 224 -27.89 39.83 -35.50
N MET A 225 -28.32 38.94 -34.61
CA MET A 225 -29.44 38.03 -34.85
C MET A 225 -30.57 38.00 -33.82
N ASN A 226 -30.59 38.83 -32.76
CA ASN A 226 -31.84 38.95 -31.94
C ASN A 226 -31.71 40.02 -30.87
N VAL A 227 -32.43 41.09 -31.07
CA VAL A 227 -33.12 41.91 -30.07
C VAL A 227 -34.48 41.28 -29.88
N GLU A 228 -34.56 40.15 -29.21
CA GLU A 228 -35.83 39.65 -28.63
C GLU A 228 -35.54 38.32 -27.91
N SER A 229 -35.45 38.36 -26.62
CA SER A 229 -35.77 37.28 -25.66
C SER A 229 -34.96 37.42 -24.39
N ALA A 230 -35.03 38.58 -23.76
CA ALA A 230 -34.78 38.66 -22.32
C ALA A 230 -36.15 38.47 -21.66
N THR A 231 -36.55 37.26 -21.46
CA THR A 231 -37.56 36.90 -20.43
C THR A 231 -37.80 35.39 -20.50
N LEU A 232 -37.79 34.84 -19.37
CA LEU A 232 -38.54 33.69 -18.92
C LEU A 232 -37.61 32.70 -18.25
N LEU A 233 -37.47 32.93 -16.96
CA LEU A 233 -37.49 31.86 -15.99
C LEU A 233 -38.77 31.06 -16.23
N ALA A 234 -38.74 30.12 -17.12
CA ALA A 234 -39.83 29.19 -17.30
C ALA A 234 -40.13 28.53 -15.96
N PRO A 235 -41.36 28.35 -15.54
CA PRO A 235 -41.72 27.66 -14.32
C PRO A 235 -41.11 26.27 -14.40
N GLN A 236 -40.13 25.99 -13.54
CA GLN A 236 -39.47 24.66 -13.49
C GLN A 236 -40.57 23.64 -13.19
N ASN A 237 -40.81 22.74 -14.14
CA ASN A 237 -41.79 21.67 -13.99
C ASN A 237 -41.44 20.91 -12.67
N PRO A 238 -42.38 20.87 -11.69
CA PRO A 238 -42.13 20.32 -10.36
C PRO A 238 -41.63 18.87 -10.42
N HIS A 239 -41.93 18.17 -11.48
CA HIS A 239 -41.42 16.82 -11.75
C HIS A 239 -39.93 16.77 -12.07
N LEU A 240 -39.39 17.76 -12.78
CA LEU A 240 -37.98 17.87 -13.09
C LEU A 240 -37.14 18.16 -11.84
N LYS A 241 -37.68 19.01 -10.94
CA LYS A 241 -37.00 19.33 -9.67
C LYS A 241 -36.85 18.10 -8.79
N SER A 242 -37.83 17.21 -8.74
CA SER A 242 -37.80 15.98 -7.96
C SER A 242 -36.70 15.02 -8.46
N TYR A 243 -36.58 14.80 -9.76
CA TYR A 243 -35.52 13.93 -10.32
C TYR A 243 -34.11 14.46 -10.03
N LYS A 244 -33.90 15.77 -10.17
CA LYS A 244 -32.62 16.39 -9.86
C LYS A 244 -32.23 16.19 -8.38
N THR A 245 -33.21 16.37 -7.47
CA THR A 245 -32.97 16.16 -6.03
C THR A 245 -32.64 14.70 -5.70
N ILE A 246 -33.36 13.75 -6.32
CA ILE A 246 -33.07 12.31 -6.18
C ILE A 246 -31.66 12.01 -6.63
N SER A 247 -31.23 12.50 -7.80
CA SER A 247 -29.89 12.31 -8.33
C SER A 247 -28.80 12.83 -7.38
N ILE A 248 -29.00 14.04 -6.84
CA ILE A 248 -28.04 14.66 -5.92
C ILE A 248 -27.96 13.85 -4.62
N TYR A 249 -29.07 13.47 -4.01
CA TYR A 249 -29.04 12.72 -2.76
C TYR A 249 -28.49 11.30 -2.93
N ALA A 250 -28.84 10.61 -4.02
CA ALA A 250 -28.26 9.30 -4.32
C ALA A 250 -26.74 9.39 -4.50
N LEU A 251 -26.26 10.39 -5.23
CA LEU A 251 -24.83 10.65 -5.41
C LEU A 251 -24.13 10.94 -4.07
N LEU A 252 -24.70 11.81 -3.25
CA LEU A 252 -24.13 12.13 -1.93
C LEU A 252 -24.09 10.90 -1.01
N CYS A 253 -25.11 10.04 -1.05
CA CYS A 253 -25.08 8.76 -0.31
C CYS A 253 -23.93 7.86 -0.79
N ILE A 254 -23.72 7.75 -2.11
CA ILE A 254 -22.61 6.97 -2.67
C ILE A 254 -21.26 7.54 -2.21
N CYS A 255 -21.05 8.86 -2.37
CA CYS A 255 -19.81 9.50 -1.96
C CYS A 255 -19.56 9.32 -0.45
N LEU A 256 -20.57 9.49 0.36
CA LEU A 256 -20.44 9.34 1.82
C LEU A 256 -20.14 7.88 2.21
N MET A 257 -20.74 6.89 1.53
CA MET A 257 -20.40 5.47 1.75
C MET A 257 -18.95 5.17 1.40
N VAL A 258 -18.50 5.58 0.23
CA VAL A 258 -17.18 5.21 -0.32
C VAL A 258 -16.04 5.93 0.41
N PHE A 259 -16.19 7.21 0.73
CA PHE A 259 -15.09 8.04 1.25
C PHE A 259 -15.16 8.27 2.77
N VAL A 260 -16.28 8.04 3.42
CA VAL A 260 -16.45 8.33 4.86
C VAL A 260 -16.92 7.09 5.61
N PHE A 261 -18.10 6.58 5.30
CA PHE A 261 -18.74 5.51 6.07
C PHE A 261 -17.87 4.25 6.14
N ASN A 262 -17.47 3.70 4.99
CA ASN A 262 -16.62 2.50 4.96
C ASN A 262 -15.18 2.77 5.46
N PRO A 263 -14.44 3.77 4.94
CA PRO A 263 -13.09 4.06 5.40
C PRO A 263 -12.99 4.33 6.91
N PHE A 264 -13.92 5.10 7.48
CA PHE A 264 -13.95 5.33 8.93
C PHE A 264 -14.29 4.06 9.69
N GLY A 265 -15.08 3.15 9.11
CA GLY A 265 -15.36 1.84 9.66
C GLY A 265 -14.10 0.99 9.82
N PHE A 266 -13.29 0.91 8.75
CA PHE A 266 -12.02 0.20 8.75
C PHE A 266 -11.03 0.82 9.72
N TYR A 267 -10.86 2.14 9.68
CA TYR A 267 -9.99 2.84 10.59
C TYR A 267 -10.36 2.60 12.07
N ALA A 268 -11.66 2.72 12.39
CA ALA A 268 -12.19 2.52 13.74
C ALA A 268 -12.14 1.06 14.21
N SER A 269 -11.95 0.09 13.32
CA SER A 269 -11.85 -1.33 13.68
C SER A 269 -10.52 -1.65 14.36
N ASP A 270 -9.42 -1.00 13.94
CA ASP A 270 -8.09 -1.15 14.53
C ASP A 270 -7.26 0.13 14.41
N VAL A 271 -7.47 1.05 15.34
CA VAL A 271 -6.80 2.36 15.37
C VAL A 271 -5.28 2.21 15.58
N THR A 272 -4.83 1.10 16.17
CA THR A 272 -3.41 0.86 16.49
C THR A 272 -2.52 0.66 15.25
N GLN A 273 -3.12 0.38 14.09
CA GLN A 273 -2.41 0.22 12.82
C GLN A 273 -2.09 1.56 12.14
N PHE A 274 -2.55 2.67 12.72
CA PHE A 274 -2.39 4.00 12.14
C PHE A 274 -1.60 4.89 13.12
N GLU A 275 -0.62 5.60 12.61
CA GLU A 275 0.11 6.56 13.42
C GLU A 275 -0.80 7.70 13.90
N SER A 276 -0.75 8.00 15.21
CA SER A 276 -1.59 9.05 15.80
C SER A 276 -1.35 10.44 15.18
N THR A 277 -0.12 10.73 14.74
CA THR A 277 0.28 11.97 14.05
C THR A 277 -0.36 12.10 12.67
N GLN A 278 -0.71 10.97 12.04
CA GLN A 278 -1.31 10.94 10.70
C GLN A 278 -2.85 10.96 10.73
N MET A 279 -3.46 10.83 11.90
CA MET A 279 -4.92 10.74 12.03
C MET A 279 -5.65 11.94 11.43
N ALA A 280 -5.31 13.15 11.83
CA ALA A 280 -6.01 14.34 11.35
C ALA A 280 -5.80 14.58 9.82
N PRO A 281 -4.58 14.44 9.27
CA PRO A 281 -4.34 14.43 7.84
C PRO A 281 -5.16 13.38 7.08
N LEU A 282 -5.16 12.13 7.55
CA LEU A 282 -5.84 11.02 6.91
C LEU A 282 -7.37 11.21 6.87
N LEU A 283 -7.97 11.55 8.01
CA LEU A 283 -9.40 11.85 8.09
C LEU A 283 -9.77 13.08 7.26
N GLY A 284 -8.92 14.13 7.30
CA GLY A 284 -9.07 15.33 6.49
C GLY A 284 -9.06 15.02 4.99
N ALA A 285 -8.15 14.20 4.53
CA ALA A 285 -8.06 13.79 3.13
C ALA A 285 -9.27 12.94 2.68
N LEU A 286 -9.72 11.99 3.50
CA LEU A 286 -10.92 11.20 3.20
C LEU A 286 -12.17 12.09 3.07
N LEU A 287 -12.36 13.05 3.98
CA LEU A 287 -13.41 14.05 3.88
C LEU A 287 -13.26 14.92 2.62
N GLY A 288 -12.02 15.33 2.33
CA GLY A 288 -11.69 16.12 1.14
C GLY A 288 -12.02 15.39 -0.16
N PHE A 289 -11.69 14.12 -0.29
CA PHE A 289 -12.10 13.29 -1.42
C PHE A 289 -13.62 13.20 -1.53
N GLY A 290 -14.31 12.96 -0.42
CA GLY A 290 -15.77 12.92 -0.38
C GLY A 290 -16.39 14.23 -0.88
N LEU A 291 -15.87 15.37 -0.45
CA LEU A 291 -16.31 16.70 -0.89
C LEU A 291 -16.01 16.95 -2.38
N LEU A 292 -14.79 16.62 -2.82
CA LEU A 292 -14.38 16.79 -4.22
C LEU A 292 -15.26 15.97 -5.15
N PHE A 293 -15.42 14.67 -4.89
CA PHE A 293 -16.23 13.80 -5.74
C PHE A 293 -17.73 14.15 -5.68
N SER A 294 -18.23 14.63 -4.52
CA SER A 294 -19.58 15.18 -4.43
C SER A 294 -19.74 16.43 -5.32
N PHE A 295 -18.79 17.35 -5.27
CA PHE A 295 -18.80 18.56 -6.11
C PHE A 295 -18.74 18.20 -7.61
N VAL A 296 -17.80 17.37 -8.02
CA VAL A 296 -17.64 16.88 -9.39
C VAL A 296 -18.91 16.17 -9.87
N GLY A 297 -19.48 15.32 -9.03
CA GLY A 297 -20.69 14.59 -9.36
C GLY A 297 -21.93 15.47 -9.47
N ILE A 298 -22.13 16.44 -8.56
CA ILE A 298 -23.22 17.43 -8.65
C ILE A 298 -23.06 18.28 -9.93
N TYR A 299 -21.85 18.65 -10.26
CA TYR A 299 -21.54 19.35 -11.50
C TYR A 299 -21.90 18.49 -12.72
N GLY A 300 -21.52 17.20 -12.72
CA GLY A 300 -21.91 16.23 -13.74
C GLY A 300 -23.42 16.07 -13.89
N VAL A 301 -24.16 15.95 -12.77
CA VAL A 301 -25.63 15.94 -12.77
C VAL A 301 -26.20 17.23 -13.40
N SER A 302 -25.56 18.37 -13.18
CA SER A 302 -25.98 19.64 -13.79
C SER A 302 -25.69 19.70 -15.30
N LEU A 303 -24.60 19.07 -15.76
CA LEU A 303 -24.30 18.94 -17.19
C LEU A 303 -25.34 18.08 -17.92
N LEU A 304 -25.77 17.00 -17.27
CA LEU A 304 -26.75 16.05 -17.78
C LEU A 304 -28.21 16.45 -17.47
N SER A 305 -28.45 17.72 -17.19
CA SER A 305 -29.75 18.24 -16.80
C SER A 305 -30.87 18.08 -17.85
N LYS A 306 -30.49 17.77 -19.10
CA LYS A 306 -31.42 17.44 -20.20
C LYS A 306 -32.03 16.03 -20.07
N MET A 307 -31.40 15.13 -19.30
CA MET A 307 -31.81 13.72 -19.12
C MET A 307 -32.00 13.35 -17.64
N PRO A 308 -32.78 14.10 -16.86
CA PRO A 308 -32.81 13.94 -15.41
C PRO A 308 -33.39 12.60 -14.94
N ARG A 309 -34.29 11.99 -15.75
CA ARG A 309 -34.83 10.66 -15.44
C ARG A 309 -33.78 9.56 -15.56
N VAL A 310 -32.96 9.61 -16.63
CA VAL A 310 -31.89 8.62 -16.87
C VAL A 310 -30.84 8.73 -15.79
N VAL A 311 -30.40 9.95 -15.46
CA VAL A 311 -29.40 10.20 -14.39
C VAL A 311 -29.91 9.73 -13.02
N SER A 312 -31.18 10.04 -12.69
CA SER A 312 -31.78 9.56 -11.42
C SER A 312 -31.87 8.05 -11.38
N PHE A 313 -32.24 7.40 -12.47
CA PHE A 313 -32.34 5.96 -12.56
C PHE A 313 -30.97 5.31 -12.36
N GLY A 314 -29.94 5.77 -13.08
CA GLY A 314 -28.58 5.23 -12.98
C GLY A 314 -27.98 5.38 -11.58
N LEU A 315 -28.05 6.58 -10.97
CA LEU A 315 -27.51 6.84 -9.64
C LEU A 315 -28.28 6.08 -8.54
N LEU A 316 -29.60 5.99 -8.66
CA LEU A 316 -30.41 5.23 -7.71
C LEU A 316 -30.13 3.73 -7.82
N SER A 317 -30.01 3.19 -9.04
CA SER A 317 -29.64 1.78 -9.24
C SER A 317 -28.26 1.49 -8.67
N ALA A 318 -27.27 2.35 -8.92
CA ALA A 318 -25.92 2.20 -8.37
C ALA A 318 -25.93 2.25 -6.82
N LEU A 319 -26.69 3.16 -6.23
CA LEU A 319 -26.86 3.22 -4.77
C LEU A 319 -27.47 1.93 -4.21
N LEU A 320 -28.54 1.43 -4.84
CA LEU A 320 -29.20 0.20 -4.41
C LEU A 320 -28.28 -1.01 -4.52
N ILE A 321 -27.52 -1.13 -5.61
CA ILE A 321 -26.48 -2.17 -5.77
C ILE A 321 -25.48 -2.06 -4.61
N GLY A 322 -24.92 -0.87 -4.38
CA GLY A 322 -23.96 -0.66 -3.31
C GLY A 322 -24.50 -0.98 -1.92
N LEU A 323 -25.78 -0.65 -1.64
CA LEU A 323 -26.42 -1.00 -0.37
C LEU A 323 -26.56 -2.51 -0.18
N VAL A 324 -26.91 -3.25 -1.24
CA VAL A 324 -27.05 -4.72 -1.19
C VAL A 324 -25.70 -5.35 -0.92
N TYR A 325 -24.66 -4.94 -1.64
CA TYR A 325 -23.31 -5.50 -1.43
C TYR A 325 -22.70 -5.10 -0.09
N ASN A 326 -22.93 -3.88 0.36
CA ASN A 326 -22.35 -3.38 1.61
C ASN A 326 -23.03 -3.92 2.87
N PHE A 327 -24.34 -4.25 2.81
CA PHE A 327 -25.09 -4.56 4.02
C PHE A 327 -25.79 -5.91 4.02
N ILE A 328 -26.04 -6.50 2.85
CA ILE A 328 -26.86 -7.73 2.76
C ILE A 328 -25.98 -8.95 2.44
N LEU A 329 -25.14 -8.85 1.42
CA LEU A 329 -24.37 -10.01 0.92
C LEU A 329 -23.05 -10.23 1.65
N ASP A 330 -22.37 -9.17 2.10
CA ASP A 330 -21.00 -9.26 2.62
C ASP A 330 -20.79 -8.64 4.00
N TYR A 331 -21.87 -8.38 4.73
CA TYR A 331 -21.80 -7.73 6.04
C TYR A 331 -20.80 -8.39 7.00
N ASN A 332 -20.62 -9.69 6.92
CA ASN A 332 -19.72 -10.43 7.82
C ASN A 332 -18.27 -10.52 7.32
N ILE A 333 -18.01 -10.21 6.05
CA ILE A 333 -16.71 -10.51 5.44
C ILE A 333 -15.70 -9.38 5.66
N VAL A 334 -16.13 -8.12 5.62
CA VAL A 334 -15.20 -6.98 5.65
C VAL A 334 -15.44 -6.03 6.83
N LEU A 335 -16.68 -5.89 7.31
CA LEU A 335 -17.00 -5.02 8.45
C LEU A 335 -16.83 -5.69 9.82
N GLY A 336 -16.69 -7.00 9.88
CA GLY A 336 -16.46 -7.78 11.10
C GLY A 336 -14.99 -8.01 11.43
N GLU A 337 -14.08 -7.80 10.46
CA GLU A 337 -12.65 -8.04 10.66
C GLU A 337 -11.92 -6.75 11.04
N LYS A 338 -10.90 -6.88 11.90
CA LYS A 338 -10.02 -5.75 12.21
C LYS A 338 -9.16 -5.43 10.99
N TYR A 339 -8.81 -4.16 10.81
CA TYR A 339 -7.94 -3.71 9.71
C TYR A 339 -6.63 -4.51 9.63
N SER A 340 -6.00 -4.81 10.77
CA SER A 340 -4.79 -5.65 10.87
C SER A 340 -4.95 -7.09 10.38
N GLN A 341 -6.19 -7.54 10.18
CA GLN A 341 -6.51 -8.91 9.74
C GLN A 341 -6.90 -8.97 8.26
N ILE A 342 -7.08 -7.83 7.61
CA ILE A 342 -7.49 -7.75 6.19
C ILE A 342 -6.40 -8.31 5.28
N ASP A 343 -5.13 -8.16 5.61
CA ASP A 343 -4.01 -8.75 4.85
C ASP A 343 -4.01 -10.28 4.88
N ASN A 344 -4.67 -10.88 5.87
CA ASN A 344 -4.89 -12.33 5.98
C ASN A 344 -6.23 -12.79 5.43
N PHE A 345 -7.05 -11.86 4.91
CA PHE A 345 -8.29 -12.22 4.25
C PHE A 345 -7.98 -13.00 2.97
N ASP A 346 -8.61 -14.17 2.85
CA ASP A 346 -8.36 -15.05 1.70
C ASP A 346 -9.03 -14.52 0.43
N PHE A 347 -8.50 -13.41 -0.08
CA PHE A 347 -8.83 -12.92 -1.42
C PHE A 347 -8.38 -13.89 -2.53
N LYS A 348 -7.58 -14.90 -2.16
CA LYS A 348 -7.11 -15.94 -3.09
C LYS A 348 -8.19 -16.98 -3.36
N ASN A 349 -9.23 -17.06 -2.52
CA ASN A 349 -10.31 -18.00 -2.77
C ASN A 349 -11.22 -17.44 -3.88
N PRO A 350 -11.14 -17.99 -5.11
CA PRO A 350 -11.96 -17.51 -6.23
C PRO A 350 -13.47 -17.64 -5.95
N HIS A 351 -13.87 -18.52 -5.03
CA HIS A 351 -15.27 -18.69 -4.64
C HIS A 351 -15.81 -17.45 -3.91
N ASN A 352 -14.96 -16.70 -3.22
CA ASN A 352 -15.37 -15.50 -2.50
C ASN A 352 -15.44 -14.24 -3.39
N ILE A 353 -14.67 -14.19 -4.50
CA ILE A 353 -14.57 -12.99 -5.33
C ILE A 353 -15.00 -13.26 -6.79
N SER A 354 -14.66 -14.38 -7.39
CA SER A 354 -14.82 -14.64 -8.82
C SER A 354 -15.44 -15.99 -9.19
N GLY A 355 -16.07 -16.66 -8.24
CA GLY A 355 -16.73 -17.94 -8.49
C GLY A 355 -17.86 -17.84 -9.55
N PRO A 356 -18.15 -18.88 -10.31
CA PRO A 356 -19.18 -18.85 -11.37
C PRO A 356 -20.56 -18.47 -10.81
N LEU A 357 -20.86 -18.81 -9.56
CA LEU A 357 -22.11 -18.45 -8.89
C LEU A 357 -22.21 -16.93 -8.67
N ASN A 358 -21.09 -16.25 -8.41
CA ASN A 358 -21.06 -14.81 -8.12
C ASN A 358 -21.51 -13.97 -9.32
N ARG A 359 -21.26 -14.42 -10.55
CA ARG A 359 -21.77 -13.73 -11.76
C ARG A 359 -23.30 -13.73 -11.85
N TYR A 360 -23.94 -14.83 -11.43
CA TYR A 360 -25.41 -14.90 -11.38
C TYR A 360 -25.96 -14.04 -10.26
N VAL A 361 -25.28 -13.94 -9.11
CA VAL A 361 -25.63 -13.03 -8.03
C VAL A 361 -25.53 -11.58 -8.49
N ASP A 362 -24.42 -11.19 -9.14
CA ASP A 362 -24.25 -9.85 -9.71
C ASP A 362 -25.37 -9.49 -10.69
N LEU A 363 -25.74 -10.44 -11.56
CA LEU A 363 -26.81 -10.24 -12.53
C LEU A 363 -28.17 -10.08 -11.82
N ALA A 364 -28.48 -10.93 -10.84
CA ALA A 364 -29.72 -10.89 -10.09
C ALA A 364 -29.85 -9.59 -9.28
N VAL A 365 -28.76 -9.18 -8.60
CA VAL A 365 -28.74 -7.91 -7.86
C VAL A 365 -28.86 -6.72 -8.81
N GLY A 366 -28.16 -6.73 -9.93
CA GLY A 366 -28.22 -5.67 -10.94
C GLY A 366 -29.63 -5.50 -11.51
N ILE A 367 -30.26 -6.61 -11.93
CA ILE A 367 -31.66 -6.58 -12.45
C ILE A 367 -32.62 -6.16 -11.36
N GLY A 368 -32.51 -6.72 -10.15
CA GLY A 368 -33.37 -6.39 -9.01
C GLY A 368 -33.27 -4.92 -8.61
N ALA A 369 -32.06 -4.38 -8.55
CA ALA A 369 -31.80 -2.95 -8.25
C ALA A 369 -32.38 -2.02 -9.34
N CYS A 370 -32.18 -2.36 -10.61
CA CYS A 370 -32.77 -1.59 -11.73
C CYS A 370 -34.31 -1.62 -11.70
N LEU A 371 -34.88 -2.81 -11.47
CA LEU A 371 -36.33 -2.95 -11.36
C LEU A 371 -36.87 -2.13 -10.16
N LEU A 372 -36.23 -2.24 -9.00
CA LEU A 372 -36.63 -1.49 -7.81
C LEU A 372 -36.45 0.01 -8.03
N ALA A 373 -35.36 0.47 -8.63
CA ALA A 373 -35.15 1.88 -8.97
C ALA A 373 -36.26 2.40 -9.90
N TRP A 374 -36.62 1.62 -10.93
CA TRP A 374 -37.71 1.96 -11.82
C TRP A 374 -39.05 2.05 -11.08
N LEU A 375 -39.38 1.08 -10.23
CA LEU A 375 -40.62 1.09 -9.41
C LEU A 375 -40.66 2.32 -8.48
N LEU A 376 -39.54 2.58 -7.76
CA LEU A 376 -39.47 3.75 -6.87
C LEU A 376 -39.61 5.07 -7.61
N LEU A 377 -38.99 5.23 -8.77
CA LEU A 377 -39.14 6.43 -9.59
C LEU A 377 -40.56 6.57 -10.22
N ARG A 378 -41.23 5.45 -10.46
CA ARG A 378 -42.56 5.41 -11.04
C ARG A 378 -43.65 5.70 -10.00
N PHE A 379 -43.54 5.06 -8.82
CA PHE A 379 -44.63 5.06 -7.82
C PHE A 379 -44.33 5.86 -6.55
N ALA A 380 -43.07 6.02 -6.16
CA ALA A 380 -42.66 6.64 -4.89
C ALA A 380 -41.86 7.94 -5.06
N ARG A 381 -41.80 8.51 -6.27
CA ARG A 381 -40.95 9.67 -6.60
C ARG A 381 -41.13 10.86 -5.66
N GLY A 382 -42.34 11.12 -5.14
CA GLY A 382 -42.60 12.24 -4.24
C GLY A 382 -42.03 12.08 -2.84
N VAL A 383 -41.90 10.83 -2.38
CA VAL A 383 -41.38 10.46 -1.04
C VAL A 383 -39.88 10.18 -1.07
N LEU A 384 -39.40 9.67 -2.18
CA LEU A 384 -38.01 9.20 -2.35
C LEU A 384 -36.92 10.21 -1.94
N PRO A 385 -37.01 11.54 -2.24
CA PRO A 385 -36.04 12.52 -1.74
C PRO A 385 -35.93 12.56 -0.22
N ARG A 386 -37.07 12.38 0.50
CA ARG A 386 -37.08 12.36 1.96
C ARG A 386 -36.40 11.09 2.51
N VAL A 387 -36.69 9.97 1.88
CA VAL A 387 -36.06 8.69 2.25
C VAL A 387 -34.53 8.75 2.02
N LEU A 388 -34.09 9.25 0.87
CA LEU A 388 -32.66 9.41 0.58
C LEU A 388 -31.99 10.41 1.51
N LEU A 389 -32.68 11.46 1.92
CA LEU A 389 -32.17 12.39 2.92
C LEU A 389 -31.97 11.70 4.28
N ILE A 390 -32.91 10.85 4.71
CA ILE A 390 -32.78 10.08 5.95
C ILE A 390 -31.60 9.13 5.86
N VAL A 391 -31.42 8.41 4.74
CA VAL A 391 -30.28 7.54 4.50
C VAL A 391 -28.96 8.33 4.55
N LEU A 392 -28.91 9.49 3.91
CA LEU A 392 -27.75 10.38 3.90
C LEU A 392 -27.39 10.83 5.33
N LEU A 393 -28.38 11.27 6.09
CA LEU A 393 -28.19 11.67 7.49
C LEU A 393 -27.74 10.49 8.37
N SER A 394 -28.30 9.30 8.16
CA SER A 394 -27.91 8.09 8.88
C SER A 394 -26.44 7.75 8.66
N PHE A 395 -25.96 7.80 7.41
CA PHE A 395 -24.52 7.61 7.12
C PHE A 395 -23.65 8.69 7.77
N GLY A 396 -24.11 9.95 7.76
CA GLY A 396 -23.41 11.05 8.42
C GLY A 396 -23.31 10.85 9.93
N VAL A 397 -24.39 10.44 10.58
CA VAL A 397 -24.42 10.17 12.03
C VAL A 397 -23.50 9.01 12.40
N VAL A 398 -23.59 7.88 11.69
CA VAL A 398 -22.72 6.72 11.94
C VAL A 398 -21.26 7.05 11.64
N GLY A 399 -20.97 7.78 10.56
CA GLY A 399 -19.63 8.29 10.25
C GLY A 399 -19.10 9.19 11.38
N GLY A 400 -19.94 10.06 11.94
CA GLY A 400 -19.61 10.88 13.10
C GLY A 400 -19.30 10.06 14.36
N PHE A 401 -20.08 9.03 14.67
CA PHE A 401 -19.77 8.12 15.78
C PHE A 401 -18.46 7.38 15.58
N ARG A 402 -18.17 6.91 14.37
CA ARG A 402 -16.88 6.28 14.04
C ARG A 402 -15.73 7.26 14.20
N LEU A 403 -15.91 8.51 13.76
CA LEU A 403 -14.92 9.57 13.96
C LEU A 403 -14.63 9.80 15.45
N VAL A 404 -15.66 9.90 16.28
CA VAL A 404 -15.50 10.04 17.76
C VAL A 404 -14.74 8.84 18.31
N LYS A 405 -15.07 7.62 17.89
CA LYS A 405 -14.36 6.40 18.30
C LYS A 405 -12.88 6.44 17.90
N ILE A 406 -12.56 6.87 16.67
CA ILE A 406 -11.18 6.99 16.19
C ILE A 406 -10.42 8.00 17.06
N VAL A 407 -10.99 9.18 17.29
CA VAL A 407 -10.35 10.25 18.07
C VAL A 407 -10.14 9.83 19.53
N SER A 408 -11.13 9.20 20.17
CA SER A 408 -11.00 8.74 21.56
C SER A 408 -9.96 7.62 21.72
N ALA A 409 -9.99 6.62 20.84
CA ALA A 409 -9.03 5.53 20.87
C ALA A 409 -7.59 5.97 20.55
N SER A 410 -7.41 6.99 19.69
CA SER A 410 -6.10 7.53 19.38
C SER A 410 -5.53 8.41 20.49
N SER A 411 -6.37 9.06 21.34
CA SER A 411 -5.90 9.80 22.52
C SER A 411 -5.31 8.86 23.58
N ASP A 412 -5.93 7.69 23.76
CA ASP A 412 -5.43 6.66 24.66
C ASP A 412 -4.12 6.04 24.13
N PHE A 413 -4.05 5.83 22.81
CA PHE A 413 -2.85 5.33 22.14
C PHE A 413 -1.71 6.36 22.10
N ALA A 414 -1.98 7.65 21.97
CA ALA A 414 -0.98 8.71 22.01
C ALA A 414 -0.26 8.78 23.37
N SER A 415 -0.93 8.44 24.47
CA SER A 415 -0.31 8.32 25.79
C SER A 415 0.63 7.11 25.89
N MET A 416 0.32 6.00 25.23
CA MET A 416 1.20 4.83 25.10
C MET A 416 2.31 5.05 24.06
N SER A 417 2.00 5.72 22.94
CA SER A 417 2.94 6.02 21.85
C SER A 417 4.04 7.02 22.29
N LYS A 418 3.73 7.96 23.17
CA LYS A 418 4.75 8.84 23.74
C LYS A 418 5.83 8.08 24.53
N LYS A 419 5.48 6.93 25.09
CA LYS A 419 6.43 5.97 25.69
C LYS A 419 7.23 5.23 24.62
N THR A 420 6.64 4.98 23.43
CA THR A 420 7.27 4.32 22.29
C THR A 420 8.07 5.32 21.44
N GLU A 421 7.71 6.60 21.43
CA GLU A 421 8.43 7.67 20.74
C GLU A 421 9.73 8.04 21.48
N ILE A 422 9.73 7.97 22.82
CA ILE A 422 10.96 8.03 23.62
C ILE A 422 11.87 6.82 23.32
N LEU A 423 11.28 5.66 23.02
CA LEU A 423 12.03 4.47 22.57
C LEU A 423 12.44 4.61 21.09
N LYS A 424 11.68 5.30 20.24
CA LYS A 424 12.04 5.63 18.84
C LYS A 424 13.10 6.72 18.74
N GLU A 425 13.05 7.76 19.55
CA GLU A 425 14.13 8.77 19.62
C GLU A 425 15.42 8.18 20.18
N ALA A 426 15.33 7.21 21.10
CA ALA A 426 16.46 6.42 21.53
C ALA A 426 16.95 5.43 20.46
N SER A 427 16.10 5.02 19.49
CA SER A 427 16.45 4.14 18.38
C SER A 427 16.86 4.89 17.08
N LEU A 428 16.58 6.18 16.98
CA LEU A 428 17.11 7.08 15.92
C LEU A 428 18.54 7.59 16.25
N GLY A 429 19.05 7.32 17.44
CA GLY A 429 20.48 7.24 17.67
C GLY A 429 21.00 5.98 16.99
N VAL A 430 21.30 6.05 15.70
CA VAL A 430 21.89 4.98 14.90
C VAL A 430 23.13 4.47 15.63
N SER A 431 22.96 3.43 16.45
CA SER A 431 24.09 2.71 17.03
C SER A 431 24.77 1.98 15.90
N SER A 432 25.95 2.41 15.52
CA SER A 432 26.83 1.65 14.60
C SER A 432 27.38 0.37 15.26
N SER A 433 26.91 0.02 16.44
CA SER A 433 27.33 -1.16 17.20
C SER A 433 26.21 -2.19 17.26
N LEU A 434 26.56 -3.46 17.16
CA LEU A 434 25.64 -4.57 17.37
C LEU A 434 25.14 -4.63 18.82
N PRO A 435 23.98 -5.33 19.07
CA PRO A 435 23.47 -5.56 20.41
C PRO A 435 24.54 -6.21 21.30
N SER A 436 24.56 -5.86 22.58
CA SER A 436 25.54 -6.37 23.54
C SER A 436 25.60 -7.91 23.64
N TYR A 437 24.48 -8.60 23.35
CA TYR A 437 24.45 -10.08 23.35
C TYR A 437 25.06 -10.70 22.10
N SER A 438 25.31 -9.91 21.04
CA SER A 438 25.92 -10.40 19.79
C SER A 438 27.28 -10.99 20.01
N ASP A 439 28.05 -10.46 20.95
CA ASP A 439 29.36 -11.02 21.31
C ASP A 439 29.26 -12.47 21.76
N THR A 440 28.24 -12.86 22.49
CA THR A 440 28.03 -14.24 22.91
C THR A 440 27.36 -15.09 21.84
N LEU A 441 26.34 -14.57 21.17
CA LEU A 441 25.60 -15.27 20.12
C LEU A 441 26.52 -15.62 18.94
N LEU A 442 27.36 -14.69 18.53
CA LEU A 442 28.19 -14.82 17.32
C LEU A 442 29.60 -15.38 17.59
N THR A 443 29.94 -15.73 18.84
CA THR A 443 31.23 -16.33 19.15
C THR A 443 31.19 -17.87 19.03
N LEU A 444 32.07 -18.42 18.21
CA LEU A 444 32.27 -19.85 18.02
C LEU A 444 33.57 -20.32 18.75
N SER A 445 33.61 -21.58 19.12
CA SER A 445 34.78 -22.13 19.77
C SER A 445 35.92 -22.41 18.77
N LYS A 446 37.12 -21.96 19.07
CA LYS A 446 38.33 -22.27 18.32
C LYS A 446 38.76 -23.72 18.48
N ASN A 447 38.64 -24.28 19.67
CA ASN A 447 39.25 -25.53 20.07
C ASN A 447 38.28 -26.69 20.22
N LYS A 448 36.95 -26.41 20.28
CA LYS A 448 35.90 -27.42 20.48
C LYS A 448 34.96 -27.47 19.27
N GLU A 449 34.07 -28.44 19.27
CA GLU A 449 33.05 -28.58 18.24
C GLU A 449 32.04 -27.40 18.27
N ASN A 450 31.53 -27.07 17.10
CA ASN A 450 30.48 -26.08 16.94
C ASN A 450 29.34 -26.72 16.15
N ILE A 451 28.10 -26.50 16.57
CA ILE A 451 26.90 -26.78 15.80
C ILE A 451 26.27 -25.45 15.46
N LEU A 452 26.12 -25.17 14.18
CA LEU A 452 25.56 -23.94 13.65
C LEU A 452 24.38 -24.23 12.74
N ILE A 453 23.21 -23.85 13.17
CA ILE A 453 21.95 -23.99 12.41
C ILE A 453 21.53 -22.59 11.99
N VAL A 454 21.46 -22.33 10.70
CA VAL A 454 20.92 -21.10 10.12
C VAL A 454 19.62 -21.46 9.40
N LEU A 455 18.52 -21.02 9.97
CA LEU A 455 17.21 -21.12 9.37
C LEU A 455 16.93 -19.84 8.59
N SER A 456 16.75 -19.98 7.29
CA SER A 456 16.38 -18.93 6.36
C SER A 456 14.88 -19.07 6.07
N ASP A 457 14.05 -18.20 6.66
CA ASP A 457 12.57 -18.30 6.61
C ASP A 457 12.07 -18.30 5.17
N ALA A 458 11.23 -19.28 4.84
CA ALA A 458 10.58 -19.41 3.54
C ALA A 458 11.52 -19.70 2.33
N PHE A 459 12.78 -20.12 2.51
CA PHE A 459 13.67 -20.48 1.41
C PHE A 459 13.17 -21.74 0.68
N SER A 460 13.07 -21.69 -0.65
CA SER A 460 12.60 -22.81 -1.48
C SER A 460 13.75 -23.72 -1.89
N GLY A 461 13.75 -24.97 -1.39
CA GLY A 461 14.82 -25.93 -1.65
C GLY A 461 15.09 -26.21 -3.14
N ALA A 462 14.04 -26.19 -3.97
CA ALA A 462 14.14 -26.34 -5.41
C ALA A 462 14.92 -25.21 -6.11
N HIS A 463 15.09 -24.06 -5.47
CA HIS A 463 15.81 -22.93 -6.06
C HIS A 463 17.34 -23.06 -5.91
N LEU A 464 17.84 -23.77 -4.89
CA LEU A 464 19.29 -23.90 -4.67
C LEU A 464 20.04 -24.45 -5.89
N PRO A 465 19.62 -25.56 -6.55
CA PRO A 465 20.31 -26.04 -7.75
C PRO A 465 20.33 -25.01 -8.89
N ILE A 466 19.25 -24.23 -9.03
CA ILE A 466 19.13 -23.18 -10.06
C ILE A 466 20.09 -22.04 -9.76
N ILE A 467 20.21 -21.64 -8.49
CA ILE A 467 21.17 -20.62 -8.04
C ILE A 467 22.61 -21.07 -8.31
N LEU A 468 22.95 -22.32 -7.96
CA LEU A 468 24.28 -22.84 -8.17
C LEU A 468 24.60 -23.08 -9.67
N GLU A 469 23.63 -23.33 -10.52
CA GLU A 469 23.81 -23.33 -11.98
C GLU A 469 24.07 -21.91 -12.53
N GLN A 470 23.39 -20.91 -11.98
CA GLN A 470 23.54 -19.50 -12.35
C GLN A 470 24.86 -18.89 -11.82
N TYR A 471 25.31 -19.34 -10.64
CA TYR A 471 26.52 -18.88 -9.95
C TYR A 471 27.41 -20.08 -9.58
N PRO A 472 28.12 -20.68 -10.57
CA PRO A 472 28.89 -21.90 -10.35
C PRO A 472 30.02 -21.77 -9.32
N GLU A 473 30.55 -20.57 -9.13
CA GLU A 473 31.59 -20.28 -8.13
C GLU A 473 31.08 -20.50 -6.70
N LEU A 474 29.80 -20.41 -6.44
CA LEU A 474 29.23 -20.68 -5.11
C LEU A 474 29.24 -22.17 -4.78
N ALA A 475 29.08 -23.06 -5.76
CA ALA A 475 29.05 -24.50 -5.52
C ALA A 475 30.35 -25.02 -4.82
N GLY A 476 31.51 -24.48 -5.17
CA GLY A 476 32.80 -24.83 -4.54
C GLY A 476 32.92 -24.40 -3.07
N LYS A 477 32.07 -23.49 -2.61
CA LYS A 477 32.05 -23.04 -1.20
C LYS A 477 31.46 -24.10 -0.26
N PHE A 478 30.51 -24.92 -0.77
CA PHE A 478 29.76 -25.92 0.01
C PHE A 478 30.47 -27.27 0.06
N GLU A 479 31.76 -27.27 0.28
CA GLU A 479 32.57 -28.50 0.46
C GLU A 479 32.05 -29.32 1.66
N GLY A 480 31.85 -30.64 1.47
CA GLY A 480 31.39 -31.55 2.51
C GLY A 480 29.91 -31.53 2.78
N PHE A 481 29.16 -30.64 2.13
CA PHE A 481 27.71 -30.57 2.28
C PHE A 481 26.97 -31.65 1.49
N VAL A 482 25.79 -32.01 2.01
CA VAL A 482 24.78 -32.81 1.32
C VAL A 482 23.51 -32.00 1.21
N HIS A 483 23.01 -31.80 -0.01
CA HIS A 483 21.73 -31.19 -0.29
C HIS A 483 20.67 -32.29 -0.41
N TYR A 484 19.52 -32.07 0.24
CA TYR A 484 18.36 -32.94 0.21
C TYR A 484 17.20 -32.25 -0.53
N PRO A 485 17.17 -32.24 -1.88
CA PRO A 485 16.17 -31.50 -2.65
C PRO A 485 14.77 -32.09 -2.48
N ASN A 486 14.64 -33.37 -2.20
CA ASN A 486 13.38 -34.07 -1.99
C ASN A 486 12.89 -33.94 -0.54
N ALA A 487 12.90 -32.72 -0.03
CA ALA A 487 12.47 -32.40 1.33
C ALA A 487 11.04 -31.84 1.35
N LEU A 488 10.26 -32.26 2.32
CA LEU A 488 8.87 -31.85 2.56
C LEU A 488 8.74 -31.09 3.88
N SER A 489 8.15 -29.91 3.86
CA SER A 489 7.72 -29.24 5.08
C SER A 489 6.44 -29.85 5.63
N PRO A 490 6.28 -30.04 6.95
CA PRO A 490 5.03 -30.53 7.55
C PRO A 490 3.83 -29.59 7.33
N ASP A 491 4.06 -28.27 7.23
CA ASP A 491 3.04 -27.25 6.95
C ASP A 491 3.68 -26.08 6.17
N GLY A 492 2.88 -25.12 5.76
CA GLY A 492 3.33 -23.92 5.03
C GLY A 492 3.49 -22.67 5.89
N HIS A 493 3.50 -22.78 7.21
CA HIS A 493 3.54 -21.64 8.12
C HIS A 493 4.65 -21.80 9.16
N THR A 494 5.45 -20.75 9.36
CA THR A 494 6.55 -20.70 10.34
C THR A 494 6.13 -21.12 11.74
N ASP A 495 4.96 -20.67 12.17
CA ASP A 495 4.40 -21.03 13.48
C ASP A 495 4.16 -22.53 13.69
N LEU A 496 4.04 -23.31 12.61
CA LEU A 496 3.74 -24.73 12.65
C LEU A 496 4.93 -25.59 12.26
N THR A 497 6.01 -25.01 11.79
CA THR A 497 7.14 -25.72 11.20
C THR A 497 8.51 -25.38 11.79
N ALA A 498 8.84 -24.13 12.07
CA ALA A 498 10.16 -23.73 12.50
C ALA A 498 10.66 -24.47 13.77
N HIS A 499 9.77 -24.75 14.72
CA HIS A 499 10.10 -25.49 15.94
C HIS A 499 10.42 -26.97 15.67
N THR A 500 9.87 -27.56 14.60
CA THR A 500 10.05 -28.99 14.28
C THR A 500 11.50 -29.32 13.93
N ILE A 501 12.30 -28.34 13.51
CA ILE A 501 13.74 -28.49 13.23
C ILE A 501 14.53 -28.89 14.49
N LEU A 502 14.02 -28.54 15.67
CA LEU A 502 14.62 -28.91 16.96
C LEU A 502 13.84 -30.03 17.68
N THR A 503 12.54 -30.20 17.40
CA THR A 503 11.65 -31.09 18.18
C THR A 503 11.16 -32.30 17.38
N GLY A 504 11.43 -32.34 16.07
CA GLY A 504 11.06 -33.46 15.22
C GLY A 504 9.57 -33.56 14.89
N HIS A 505 9.19 -34.74 14.39
CA HIS A 505 7.81 -35.03 13.98
C HIS A 505 6.82 -35.06 15.15
N ALA A 506 7.27 -35.30 16.38
CA ALA A 506 6.42 -35.35 17.56
C ALA A 506 5.58 -34.08 17.77
N THR A 507 6.09 -32.94 17.32
CA THR A 507 5.41 -31.66 17.46
C THR A 507 4.78 -31.14 16.19
N THR A 508 4.69 -31.93 15.11
CA THR A 508 3.98 -31.49 13.90
C THR A 508 2.49 -31.29 14.18
N ALA A 509 1.88 -30.36 13.48
CA ALA A 509 0.46 -30.08 13.61
C ALA A 509 -0.41 -31.33 13.35
N TRP A 510 -0.05 -32.14 12.37
CA TRP A 510 -0.73 -33.38 12.05
C TRP A 510 -0.76 -34.37 13.21
N ASN A 511 0.39 -34.61 13.85
CA ASN A 511 0.51 -35.53 14.97
C ASN A 511 -0.23 -35.03 16.23
N ASN A 512 -0.55 -33.75 16.28
CA ASN A 512 -1.25 -33.09 17.39
C ASN A 512 -2.66 -32.59 17.05
N LYS A 513 -3.25 -33.07 15.95
CA LYS A 513 -4.54 -32.60 15.40
C LYS A 513 -5.73 -32.71 16.36
N SER A 514 -5.68 -33.59 17.34
CA SER A 514 -6.74 -33.76 18.35
C SER A 514 -6.70 -32.71 19.45
N HIS A 515 -5.62 -31.95 19.57
CA HIS A 515 -5.40 -30.99 20.64
C HIS A 515 -6.02 -29.61 20.31
N SER A 516 -6.33 -28.85 21.37
CA SER A 516 -6.65 -27.44 21.19
C SER A 516 -5.38 -26.65 20.79
N MET A 517 -5.56 -25.49 20.15
CA MET A 517 -4.41 -24.59 19.85
C MET A 517 -3.58 -24.24 21.07
N ARG A 518 -4.22 -24.06 22.23
CA ARG A 518 -3.55 -23.77 23.49
C ARG A 518 -2.72 -24.97 24.00
N ASP A 519 -3.29 -26.17 23.93
CA ASP A 519 -2.58 -27.38 24.37
C ASP A 519 -1.44 -27.70 23.40
N TYR A 520 -1.65 -27.52 22.11
CA TYR A 520 -0.62 -27.69 21.10
C TYR A 520 0.56 -26.71 21.32
N ASP A 521 0.30 -25.45 21.60
CA ASP A 521 1.33 -24.47 21.91
C ASP A 521 2.13 -24.86 23.16
N LEU A 522 1.45 -25.42 24.16
CA LEU A 522 2.11 -25.93 25.38
C LEU A 522 2.97 -27.16 25.09
N ILE A 523 2.51 -28.08 24.24
CA ILE A 523 3.28 -29.25 23.79
C ILE A 523 4.56 -28.79 23.10
N ILE A 524 4.48 -27.85 22.15
CA ILE A 524 5.64 -27.31 21.45
C ILE A 524 6.65 -26.72 22.45
N ARG A 525 6.20 -25.84 23.32
CA ARG A 525 7.08 -25.18 24.30
C ARG A 525 7.77 -26.17 25.24
N ASN A 526 7.06 -27.19 25.70
CA ASN A 526 7.63 -28.21 26.57
C ASN A 526 8.67 -29.06 25.83
N HIS A 527 8.42 -29.45 24.56
CA HIS A 527 9.40 -30.17 23.74
C HIS A 527 10.64 -29.29 23.46
N LEU A 528 10.47 -28.02 23.10
CA LEU A 528 11.58 -27.09 22.88
C LEU A 528 12.45 -26.95 24.14
N LYS A 529 11.80 -26.73 25.30
CA LYS A 529 12.55 -26.62 26.58
C LYS A 529 13.32 -27.89 26.89
N LYS A 530 12.71 -29.07 26.74
CA LYS A 530 13.35 -30.36 26.99
C LYS A 530 14.53 -30.57 26.05
N THR A 531 14.37 -30.34 24.76
CA THR A 531 15.43 -30.52 23.76
C THR A 531 16.59 -29.55 23.99
N LEU A 532 16.33 -28.28 24.18
CA LEU A 532 17.34 -27.25 24.42
C LEU A 532 18.11 -27.49 25.72
N THR A 533 17.45 -27.89 26.80
CA THR A 533 18.09 -28.25 28.08
C THR A 533 18.98 -29.50 27.90
N HIS A 534 18.54 -30.47 27.09
CA HIS A 534 19.38 -31.65 26.79
C HIS A 534 20.65 -31.25 26.05
N PHE A 535 20.54 -30.38 25.02
CA PHE A 535 21.75 -29.84 24.37
C PHE A 535 22.66 -29.06 25.34
N ALA A 536 22.07 -28.32 26.28
CA ALA A 536 22.83 -27.52 27.25
C ALA A 536 23.64 -28.37 28.23
N SER A 537 23.36 -29.68 28.38
CA SER A 537 24.15 -30.60 29.17
C SER A 537 25.59 -30.72 28.64
N LYS A 538 25.77 -30.63 27.32
CA LYS A 538 27.10 -30.74 26.66
C LYS A 538 27.55 -29.41 26.03
N TYR A 539 26.65 -28.61 25.48
CA TYR A 539 26.93 -27.43 24.66
C TYR A 539 26.60 -26.12 25.38
N ASP A 540 27.27 -25.06 24.97
CA ASP A 540 26.81 -23.67 25.22
C ASP A 540 25.72 -23.32 24.21
N VAL A 541 24.44 -23.36 24.66
CA VAL A 541 23.27 -23.28 23.79
C VAL A 541 22.77 -21.85 23.70
N GLN A 542 22.62 -21.37 22.47
CA GLN A 542 22.10 -20.06 22.17
C GLN A 542 21.15 -20.12 20.99
N THR A 543 20.00 -19.46 21.11
CA THR A 543 19.00 -19.36 20.05
C THR A 543 18.65 -17.93 19.75
N PHE A 544 18.45 -17.61 18.48
CA PHE A 544 18.03 -16.31 17.98
C PHE A 544 16.75 -16.48 17.17
N ASN A 545 15.73 -15.68 17.49
CA ASN A 545 14.41 -15.70 16.87
C ASN A 545 13.70 -17.06 16.85
N LEU A 546 13.97 -17.93 17.80
CA LEU A 546 13.24 -19.18 17.94
C LEU A 546 11.76 -18.88 18.28
N PRO A 547 10.82 -19.25 17.40
CA PRO A 547 9.40 -18.98 17.64
C PRO A 547 8.83 -19.80 18.79
N ARG A 548 7.64 -19.44 19.26
CA ARG A 548 6.84 -20.10 20.31
C ARG A 548 7.34 -19.96 21.74
N LEU A 549 8.58 -19.69 22.04
CA LEU A 549 9.07 -19.42 23.38
C LEU A 549 8.63 -18.01 23.84
N ASN A 550 8.05 -17.93 25.02
CA ASN A 550 7.70 -16.66 25.66
C ASN A 550 8.78 -16.21 26.67
N ALA A 551 8.58 -15.07 27.32
CA ALA A 551 9.53 -14.52 28.29
C ALA A 551 9.75 -15.42 29.52
N ASP A 552 8.73 -16.15 29.95
CA ASP A 552 8.84 -17.04 31.11
C ASP A 552 9.57 -18.33 30.75
N ASP A 553 9.35 -18.88 29.55
CA ASP A 553 10.13 -19.99 29.02
C ASP A 553 11.60 -19.60 28.88
N ALA A 554 11.92 -18.40 28.44
CA ALA A 554 13.28 -17.90 28.34
C ALA A 554 13.97 -17.78 29.70
N LYS A 555 13.23 -17.37 30.75
CA LYS A 555 13.75 -17.34 32.14
C LYS A 555 14.02 -18.75 32.69
N GLU A 556 13.13 -19.70 32.42
CA GLU A 556 13.30 -21.09 32.82
C GLU A 556 14.52 -21.71 32.09
N LEU A 557 14.66 -21.49 30.81
CA LEU A 557 15.80 -21.95 30.00
C LEU A 557 17.12 -21.32 30.44
N ALA A 558 17.11 -20.06 30.89
CA ALA A 558 18.32 -19.42 31.43
C ALA A 558 18.86 -20.13 32.67
N GLN A 559 18.02 -20.73 33.52
CA GLN A 559 18.44 -21.56 34.65
C GLN A 559 19.19 -22.84 34.17
N ALA A 560 18.82 -23.35 33.01
CA ALA A 560 19.51 -24.46 32.34
C ALA A 560 20.71 -24.00 31.47
N GLN A 561 21.17 -22.76 31.60
CA GLN A 561 22.25 -22.16 30.82
C GLN A 561 21.96 -22.08 29.29
N VAL A 562 20.71 -22.04 28.90
CA VAL A 562 20.26 -21.77 27.53
C VAL A 562 19.92 -20.29 27.38
N ARG A 563 20.50 -19.62 26.41
CA ARG A 563 20.25 -18.21 26.15
C ARG A 563 19.34 -18.06 24.93
N VAL A 564 18.21 -17.40 25.12
CA VAL A 564 17.20 -17.15 24.08
C VAL A 564 17.19 -15.67 23.74
N TYR A 565 17.55 -15.33 22.52
CA TYR A 565 17.57 -13.97 22.00
C TYR A 565 16.47 -13.79 20.95
N LYS A 566 15.96 -12.58 20.84
CA LYS A 566 15.01 -12.18 19.79
C LYS A 566 15.62 -11.11 18.91
N SER A 567 15.08 -10.93 17.72
CA SER A 567 15.47 -9.84 16.80
C SER A 567 15.47 -8.51 17.53
N HIS A 568 16.48 -7.70 17.27
CA HIS A 568 16.67 -6.40 17.86
C HIS A 568 16.90 -5.35 16.79
N ASP A 569 16.41 -4.14 16.98
CA ASP A 569 16.57 -3.04 16.03
C ASP A 569 18.04 -2.62 15.80
N ASP A 570 18.97 -3.06 16.64
CA ASP A 570 20.39 -2.77 16.50
C ASP A 570 21.02 -3.43 15.26
N TYR A 571 20.56 -4.63 14.85
CA TYR A 571 20.99 -5.24 13.56
C TYR A 571 20.59 -4.38 12.37
N TYR A 572 19.40 -3.82 12.41
CA TYR A 572 18.92 -2.88 11.41
C TYR A 572 19.75 -1.58 11.40
N GLY A 573 20.05 -1.02 12.56
CA GLY A 573 20.90 0.17 12.69
C GLY A 573 22.31 -0.06 12.15
N TYR A 574 22.94 -1.20 12.48
CA TYR A 574 24.24 -1.58 11.95
C TYR A 574 24.22 -1.72 10.42
N TYR A 575 23.22 -2.38 9.87
CA TYR A 575 23.04 -2.57 8.44
C TYR A 575 22.90 -1.22 7.69
N ILE A 576 22.02 -0.33 8.17
CA ILE A 576 21.79 0.96 7.54
C ILE A 576 23.05 1.84 7.56
N ALA A 577 23.85 1.76 8.61
CA ALA A 577 25.11 2.50 8.67
C ALA A 577 26.10 2.11 7.56
N LYS A 578 25.97 0.87 7.03
CA LYS A 578 26.77 0.35 5.91
C LYS A 578 26.14 0.60 4.53
N HIS A 579 24.84 0.88 4.49
CA HIS A 579 24.04 1.06 3.28
C HIS A 579 23.44 2.48 3.22
N PRO A 580 24.27 3.53 3.02
CA PRO A 580 23.80 4.92 3.02
C PRO A 580 22.78 5.22 1.92
N GLU A 581 22.77 4.44 0.82
CA GLU A 581 21.78 4.52 -0.26
C GLU A 581 20.35 4.29 0.22
N PHE A 582 20.18 3.61 1.35
CA PHE A 582 18.87 3.40 1.97
C PHE A 582 18.17 4.72 2.32
N ASN A 583 18.91 5.68 2.86
CA ASN A 583 18.36 6.99 3.22
C ASN A 583 17.87 7.75 1.98
N GLU A 584 18.62 7.68 0.87
CA GLU A 584 18.18 8.26 -0.41
C GLU A 584 16.90 7.59 -0.94
N MET A 585 16.79 6.28 -0.75
CA MET A 585 15.58 5.55 -1.14
C MET A 585 14.38 5.92 -0.27
N LEU A 586 14.58 6.12 1.03
CA LEU A 586 13.50 6.58 1.93
C LEU A 586 12.96 7.95 1.53
N GLU A 587 13.83 8.84 1.05
CA GLU A 587 13.40 10.16 0.57
C GLU A 587 12.54 10.08 -0.70
N ARG A 588 12.66 9.01 -1.47
CA ARG A 588 11.82 8.76 -2.67
C ARG A 588 10.40 8.30 -2.33
N PHE A 589 10.15 7.84 -1.11
CA PHE A 589 8.78 7.59 -0.68
C PHE A 589 8.07 8.91 -0.38
N PRO A 590 6.81 9.05 -0.76
CA PRO A 590 6.03 10.23 -0.41
C PRO A 590 6.08 10.44 1.10
N LYS A 591 6.52 11.61 1.56
CA LYS A 591 6.56 11.97 2.98
C LYS A 591 5.20 11.82 3.68
N ASN A 592 4.12 11.74 2.89
CA ASN A 592 2.73 11.59 3.32
C ASN A 592 2.17 10.24 2.82
N ASN A 593 2.81 9.13 3.18
CA ASN A 593 2.35 7.80 2.79
C ASN A 593 1.14 7.36 3.63
N PHE A 594 0.01 8.09 3.46
CA PHE A 594 -1.22 7.75 4.13
C PHE A 594 -1.89 6.56 3.43
N PRO A 595 -2.48 5.61 4.16
CA PRO A 595 -3.23 4.50 3.56
C PRO A 595 -4.60 4.94 2.99
N ILE A 596 -4.69 6.19 2.50
CA ILE A 596 -5.90 6.76 1.93
C ILE A 596 -6.37 5.95 0.74
N GLY A 597 -5.45 5.68 -0.19
CA GLY A 597 -5.77 4.92 -1.39
C GLY A 597 -6.35 3.55 -1.06
N GLU A 598 -5.82 2.88 -0.05
CA GLU A 598 -6.32 1.60 0.42
C GLU A 598 -7.69 1.71 1.07
N LEU A 599 -7.86 2.64 1.99
CA LEU A 599 -9.14 2.85 2.66
C LEU A 599 -10.25 3.21 1.66
N VAL A 600 -9.94 4.02 0.65
CA VAL A 600 -10.87 4.33 -0.45
C VAL A 600 -11.12 3.09 -1.31
N SER A 601 -10.08 2.30 -1.63
CA SER A 601 -10.22 1.06 -2.39
C SER A 601 -11.06 0.03 -1.64
N MET A 602 -10.89 -0.11 -0.33
CA MET A 602 -11.72 -0.95 0.52
C MET A 602 -13.18 -0.45 0.56
N GLY A 603 -13.37 0.86 0.60
CA GLY A 603 -14.69 1.47 0.51
C GLY A 603 -15.39 1.15 -0.81
N LEU A 604 -14.65 1.22 -1.92
CA LEU A 604 -15.12 0.83 -3.24
C LEU A 604 -15.37 -0.67 -3.35
N PHE A 605 -14.50 -1.49 -2.79
CA PHE A 605 -14.62 -2.95 -2.79
C PHE A 605 -15.94 -3.39 -2.15
N ASN A 606 -16.25 -2.86 -0.96
CA ASN A 606 -17.52 -3.15 -0.29
C ASN A 606 -18.75 -2.68 -1.06
N PHE A 607 -18.63 -1.57 -1.74
CA PHE A 607 -19.68 -1.00 -2.57
C PHE A 607 -19.91 -1.75 -3.88
N SER A 608 -18.90 -2.51 -4.35
CA SER A 608 -18.84 -3.03 -5.73
C SER A 608 -19.42 -4.44 -5.87
N PRO A 609 -20.04 -4.76 -7.01
CA PRO A 609 -20.35 -6.13 -7.44
C PRO A 609 -19.09 -7.00 -7.48
N TYR A 610 -19.25 -8.31 -7.32
CA TYR A 610 -18.14 -9.27 -7.30
C TYR A 610 -17.24 -9.18 -8.53
N VAL A 611 -17.81 -8.96 -9.71
CA VAL A 611 -17.05 -8.81 -10.98
C VAL A 611 -16.10 -7.62 -10.97
N LEU A 612 -16.43 -6.54 -10.24
CA LEU A 612 -15.59 -5.35 -10.11
C LEU A 612 -14.57 -5.45 -8.98
N ARG A 613 -14.75 -6.37 -8.04
CA ARG A 613 -13.83 -6.57 -6.91
C ARG A 613 -12.47 -7.06 -7.35
N THR A 614 -12.42 -7.95 -8.35
CA THR A 614 -11.16 -8.41 -8.95
C THR A 614 -10.38 -7.30 -9.66
N ALA A 615 -11.08 -6.24 -10.11
CA ALA A 615 -10.44 -5.05 -10.67
C ALA A 615 -9.91 -4.12 -9.58
N ASN A 616 -10.56 -4.11 -8.43
CA ASN A 616 -10.21 -3.25 -7.30
C ASN A 616 -9.07 -3.81 -6.44
N TYR A 617 -8.95 -5.15 -6.39
CA TYR A 617 -7.90 -5.87 -5.69
C TYR A 617 -7.24 -6.86 -6.63
N ARG A 618 -6.02 -6.58 -7.06
CA ARG A 618 -5.28 -7.38 -8.06
C ARG A 618 -3.97 -7.90 -7.49
N PRO A 619 -3.60 -9.15 -7.82
CA PRO A 619 -2.21 -9.59 -7.65
C PRO A 619 -1.33 -8.76 -8.61
N ARG A 620 -0.35 -8.07 -8.08
CA ARG A 620 0.61 -7.26 -8.85
C ARG A 620 2.01 -7.51 -8.29
N ASN A 621 2.91 -8.07 -9.11
CA ASN A 621 4.33 -8.25 -8.82
C ASN A 621 4.62 -8.57 -7.35
N ASP A 622 4.24 -9.77 -6.88
CA ASP A 622 4.57 -10.29 -5.56
C ASP A 622 3.77 -9.74 -4.35
N ALA A 623 2.82 -8.81 -4.57
CA ALA A 623 1.89 -8.38 -3.55
C ALA A 623 0.48 -8.23 -4.11
N HIS A 624 -0.53 -8.60 -3.32
CA HIS A 624 -1.90 -8.20 -3.60
C HIS A 624 -2.04 -6.72 -3.28
N THR A 625 -2.36 -5.90 -4.27
CA THR A 625 -2.49 -4.46 -4.10
C THR A 625 -3.88 -3.96 -4.40
N TRP A 626 -4.34 -3.02 -3.60
CA TRP A 626 -5.53 -2.25 -3.87
C TRP A 626 -5.31 -1.33 -5.08
N ILE A 627 -6.37 -1.06 -5.86
CA ILE A 627 -6.29 -0.25 -7.09
C ILE A 627 -5.66 1.13 -6.87
N PHE A 628 -5.92 1.74 -5.70
CA PHE A 628 -5.34 3.01 -5.29
C PHE A 628 -4.28 2.86 -4.18
N GLY A 629 -3.81 1.63 -3.92
CA GLY A 629 -2.71 1.38 -3.00
C GLY A 629 -1.36 1.63 -3.67
N ASN A 630 -0.38 2.13 -2.92
CA ASN A 630 0.98 2.23 -3.40
C ASN A 630 1.58 0.84 -3.62
N GLN A 631 2.44 0.70 -4.62
CA GLN A 631 3.06 -0.58 -5.02
C GLN A 631 3.90 -1.21 -3.90
N MET A 632 4.50 -0.41 -3.04
CA MET A 632 5.16 -0.82 -1.81
C MET A 632 4.96 0.29 -0.79
N ARG A 633 4.41 -0.03 0.37
CA ARG A 633 4.28 0.94 1.46
C ARG A 633 5.66 1.20 2.06
N GLN A 634 5.90 2.40 2.54
CA GLN A 634 7.15 2.71 3.24
C GLN A 634 7.41 1.73 4.40
N TRP A 635 6.38 1.39 5.19
CA TRP A 635 6.52 0.41 6.27
C TRP A 635 6.87 -1.00 5.75
N ALA A 636 6.29 -1.45 4.61
CA ALA A 636 6.61 -2.74 4.02
C ALA A 636 8.05 -2.76 3.50
N PHE A 637 8.52 -1.64 2.95
CA PHE A 637 9.92 -1.47 2.57
C PHE A 637 10.85 -1.47 3.79
N LEU A 638 10.51 -0.72 4.84
CA LEU A 638 11.26 -0.72 6.11
C LEU A 638 11.31 -2.12 6.73
N TYR A 639 10.18 -2.83 6.71
CA TYR A 639 10.11 -4.19 7.21
C TYR A 639 10.94 -5.16 6.34
N ALA A 640 10.91 -5.02 5.02
CA ALA A 640 11.72 -5.81 4.11
C ALA A 640 13.22 -5.57 4.35
N VAL A 641 13.64 -4.32 4.52
CA VAL A 641 15.03 -3.99 4.83
C VAL A 641 15.42 -4.54 6.21
N ARG A 642 14.54 -4.50 7.19
CA ARG A 642 14.76 -5.14 8.48
C ARG A 642 14.99 -6.65 8.33
N ASN A 643 14.17 -7.34 7.53
CA ASN A 643 14.32 -8.78 7.29
C ASN A 643 15.70 -9.12 6.72
N VAL A 644 16.17 -8.35 5.74
CA VAL A 644 17.48 -8.61 5.10
C VAL A 644 18.67 -8.18 5.95
N SER A 645 18.49 -7.27 6.90
CA SER A 645 19.55 -6.73 7.74
C SER A 645 20.14 -7.77 8.70
N GLU A 646 19.34 -8.72 9.17
CA GLU A 646 19.74 -9.67 10.20
C GLU A 646 20.85 -10.62 9.71
N LEU A 647 20.63 -11.31 8.58
CA LEU A 647 21.62 -12.30 8.09
C LEU A 647 22.95 -11.65 7.75
N GLU A 648 22.96 -10.51 7.06
CA GLU A 648 24.18 -9.80 6.72
C GLU A 648 24.93 -9.36 7.96
N SER A 649 24.26 -8.68 8.87
CA SER A 649 24.88 -8.20 10.11
C SER A 649 25.42 -9.35 10.97
N ILE A 650 24.72 -10.50 11.00
CA ILE A 650 25.14 -11.68 11.74
C ILE A 650 26.38 -12.31 11.11
N VAL A 651 26.35 -12.57 9.81
CA VAL A 651 27.44 -13.27 9.09
C VAL A 651 28.75 -12.50 9.15
N GLU A 652 28.71 -11.18 9.03
CA GLU A 652 29.89 -10.32 9.06
C GLU A 652 30.53 -10.16 10.45
N ASN A 653 29.81 -10.49 11.50
CA ASN A 653 30.25 -10.25 12.87
C ASN A 653 30.50 -11.53 13.67
N PHE A 654 30.57 -12.69 13.03
CA PHE A 654 31.03 -13.91 13.70
C PHE A 654 32.46 -13.74 14.25
N LYS A 655 32.72 -14.32 15.42
CA LYS A 655 34.01 -14.30 16.13
C LYS A 655 34.38 -15.70 16.53
N VAL A 656 35.70 -15.91 16.77
CA VAL A 656 36.20 -17.15 17.25
C VAL A 656 36.95 -16.90 18.57
N SER A 657 36.71 -17.73 19.59
CA SER A 657 37.42 -17.65 20.86
C SER A 657 38.01 -19.00 21.27
N SER A 658 39.24 -18.95 21.75
CA SER A 658 39.92 -20.08 22.36
C SER A 658 39.56 -20.32 23.82
N GLU A 659 38.86 -19.37 24.44
CA GLU A 659 38.51 -19.40 25.87
C GLU A 659 37.21 -20.16 26.16
N MET A 660 36.46 -20.58 25.12
CA MET A 660 35.19 -21.29 25.28
C MET A 660 35.37 -22.61 26.04
N GLN A 661 34.70 -22.78 27.17
CA GLN A 661 34.77 -23.94 28.03
C GLN A 661 33.93 -25.13 27.51
N LYS A 662 32.84 -24.87 26.82
CA LYS A 662 31.96 -25.89 26.19
C LYS A 662 32.00 -25.77 24.67
N PRO A 663 31.69 -26.86 23.94
CA PRO A 663 31.30 -26.77 22.52
C PRO A 663 30.08 -25.82 22.35
N THR A 664 29.89 -25.24 21.17
CA THR A 664 28.79 -24.27 20.95
C THR A 664 27.66 -24.90 20.14
N PHE A 665 26.44 -24.53 20.49
CA PHE A 665 25.22 -24.83 19.74
C PHE A 665 24.46 -23.53 19.48
N LYS A 666 24.41 -23.15 18.19
CA LYS A 666 23.77 -21.91 17.76
C LYS A 666 22.61 -22.23 16.84
N TYR A 667 21.42 -21.75 17.17
CA TYR A 667 20.26 -21.74 16.31
C TYR A 667 19.92 -20.30 15.96
N ILE A 668 19.98 -19.95 14.69
CA ILE A 668 19.78 -18.60 14.18
C ILE A 668 18.69 -18.64 13.11
N HIS A 669 17.57 -17.98 13.39
CA HIS A 669 16.46 -17.86 12.47
C HIS A 669 16.42 -16.43 11.90
N THR A 670 16.56 -16.30 10.60
CA THR A 670 16.62 -15.04 9.86
C THR A 670 15.51 -14.98 8.81
N GLN A 671 15.08 -13.78 8.43
CA GLN A 671 13.90 -13.53 7.61
C GLN A 671 14.22 -12.94 6.23
N GLU A 672 15.47 -12.98 5.76
CA GLU A 672 15.87 -12.35 4.50
C GLU A 672 15.18 -12.91 3.26
N THR A 673 14.71 -14.15 3.30
CA THR A 673 13.96 -14.81 2.23
C THR A 673 12.44 -14.76 2.44
N HIS A 674 11.98 -14.17 3.55
CA HIS A 674 10.56 -13.96 3.82
C HIS A 674 10.06 -12.65 3.18
N MET A 675 8.79 -12.64 2.69
CA MET A 675 8.17 -11.43 2.16
C MET A 675 8.00 -10.32 3.23
N PRO A 676 8.03 -9.05 2.88
CA PRO A 676 8.27 -8.45 1.55
C PRO A 676 9.75 -8.44 1.17
N TYR A 677 10.06 -8.41 -0.12
CA TYR A 677 11.42 -8.53 -0.64
C TYR A 677 11.99 -7.16 -1.00
N ALA A 678 13.26 -6.92 -0.67
CA ALA A 678 13.92 -5.63 -0.91
C ALA A 678 15.33 -5.73 -1.54
N LEU A 679 15.73 -6.91 -2.02
CA LEU A 679 17.04 -7.11 -2.63
C LEU A 679 16.95 -7.38 -4.13
N ASP A 680 17.95 -6.88 -4.87
CA ASP A 680 18.25 -7.32 -6.23
C ASP A 680 19.25 -8.50 -6.21
N GLU A 681 19.62 -9.04 -7.37
CA GLU A 681 20.59 -10.16 -7.49
C GLU A 681 22.01 -9.80 -7.06
N SER A 682 22.34 -8.52 -7.06
CA SER A 682 23.61 -8.00 -6.56
C SER A 682 23.60 -7.76 -5.05
N CYS A 683 22.45 -8.05 -4.41
CA CYS A 683 22.16 -7.84 -2.99
C CYS A 683 22.11 -6.37 -2.58
N ASN A 684 21.86 -5.47 -3.54
CA ASN A 684 21.55 -4.08 -3.23
C ASN A 684 20.09 -3.93 -2.83
N ILE A 685 19.82 -2.99 -1.93
CA ILE A 685 18.45 -2.64 -1.55
C ILE A 685 17.74 -2.05 -2.78
N THR A 686 16.53 -2.51 -3.05
CA THR A 686 15.72 -2.02 -4.17
C THR A 686 14.24 -1.98 -3.83
N ILE A 687 13.53 -1.00 -4.41
CA ILE A 687 12.06 -0.89 -4.32
C ILE A 687 11.38 -1.75 -5.39
N LYS A 688 12.10 -2.09 -6.46
CA LYS A 688 11.61 -2.93 -7.56
C LYS A 688 12.49 -4.17 -7.66
N ALA A 689 11.96 -5.31 -7.27
CA ALA A 689 12.63 -6.57 -7.54
C ALA A 689 12.73 -6.79 -9.06
N PRO A 690 13.94 -6.94 -9.60
CA PRO A 690 14.10 -7.23 -11.02
C PRO A 690 13.66 -8.66 -11.35
N VAL A 691 13.33 -8.90 -12.60
CA VAL A 691 13.10 -10.27 -13.13
C VAL A 691 14.44 -10.84 -13.55
N LEU A 692 15.04 -11.71 -12.72
CA LEU A 692 16.44 -12.14 -12.86
C LEU A 692 16.61 -13.59 -13.26
N ALA A 693 15.53 -14.37 -13.18
CA ALA A 693 15.62 -15.77 -13.51
C ALA A 693 15.91 -15.98 -14.99
N PRO A 694 16.82 -16.93 -15.33
CA PRO A 694 16.92 -17.39 -16.71
C PRO A 694 15.54 -17.80 -17.22
N LYS A 695 15.19 -17.41 -18.47
CA LYS A 695 13.87 -17.66 -19.07
C LYS A 695 13.38 -19.10 -18.92
N LYS A 696 14.30 -20.08 -18.95
CA LYS A 696 14.00 -21.50 -18.79
C LYS A 696 13.43 -21.89 -17.41
N TYR A 697 13.66 -21.07 -16.37
CA TYR A 697 13.22 -21.33 -15.00
C TYR A 697 12.10 -20.43 -14.51
N LEU A 698 11.66 -19.46 -15.32
CA LEU A 698 10.64 -18.47 -14.90
C LEU A 698 9.34 -19.10 -14.41
N SER A 699 8.95 -20.25 -14.97
CA SER A 699 7.75 -20.98 -14.54
C SER A 699 7.92 -21.69 -13.19
N SER A 700 9.18 -21.97 -12.79
CA SER A 700 9.51 -22.72 -11.57
C SER A 700 9.84 -21.81 -10.38
N ILE A 701 10.28 -20.59 -10.66
CA ILE A 701 10.79 -19.65 -9.64
C ILE A 701 9.67 -18.88 -8.95
N GLY A 702 8.49 -18.75 -9.54
CA GLY A 702 7.40 -17.98 -8.93
C GLY A 702 7.71 -16.48 -8.90
N LYS A 703 8.11 -15.94 -7.75
CA LYS A 703 8.34 -14.50 -7.54
C LYS A 703 9.82 -14.12 -7.66
N SER A 704 10.12 -13.17 -8.55
CA SER A 704 11.48 -12.70 -8.81
C SER A 704 12.17 -12.07 -7.58
N GLY A 705 11.42 -11.37 -6.74
CA GLY A 705 11.96 -10.77 -5.52
C GLY A 705 12.35 -11.82 -4.48
N HIS A 706 11.58 -12.89 -4.35
CA HIS A 706 11.92 -14.03 -3.52
C HIS A 706 13.22 -14.68 -3.97
N TYR A 707 13.31 -15.01 -5.25
CA TYR A 707 14.50 -15.62 -5.83
C TYR A 707 15.77 -14.76 -5.67
N ALA A 708 15.66 -13.44 -5.84
CA ALA A 708 16.77 -12.52 -5.59
C ALA A 708 17.24 -12.55 -4.13
N SER A 709 16.32 -12.58 -3.18
CA SER A 709 16.65 -12.71 -1.75
C SER A 709 17.31 -14.05 -1.43
N GLU A 710 16.90 -15.15 -2.08
CA GLU A 710 17.53 -16.47 -1.92
C GLU A 710 18.96 -16.52 -2.51
N ILE A 711 19.20 -15.87 -3.66
CA ILE A 711 20.57 -15.68 -4.20
C ILE A 711 21.44 -14.99 -3.16
N CYS A 712 20.94 -13.93 -2.54
CA CYS A 712 21.67 -13.17 -1.53
C CYS A 712 21.93 -13.99 -0.27
N ALA A 713 20.96 -14.79 0.18
CA ALA A 713 21.16 -15.71 1.30
C ALA A 713 22.26 -16.72 1.00
N VAL A 714 22.30 -17.35 -0.20
CA VAL A 714 23.35 -18.30 -0.59
C VAL A 714 24.72 -17.62 -0.64
N LYS A 715 24.80 -16.38 -1.14
CA LYS A 715 26.06 -15.60 -1.10
C LYS A 715 26.52 -15.32 0.34
N LYS A 716 25.61 -15.01 1.26
CA LYS A 716 25.93 -14.82 2.68
C LYS A 716 26.34 -16.13 3.37
N PHE A 717 25.70 -17.25 3.02
CA PHE A 717 26.16 -18.58 3.47
C PHE A 717 27.58 -18.85 3.03
N ALA A 718 27.95 -18.56 1.78
CA ALA A 718 29.30 -18.72 1.28
C ALA A 718 30.33 -17.88 2.07
N ILE A 719 29.99 -16.62 2.41
CA ILE A 719 30.85 -15.77 3.26
C ILE A 719 31.04 -16.40 4.65
N LEU A 720 29.99 -16.92 5.26
CA LEU A 720 30.07 -17.61 6.55
C LEU A 720 30.97 -18.84 6.47
N LEU A 721 30.87 -19.62 5.40
CA LEU A 721 31.75 -20.81 5.21
C LEU A 721 33.21 -20.44 5.00
N ASP A 722 33.47 -19.35 4.28
CA ASP A 722 34.83 -18.80 4.14
C ASP A 722 35.39 -18.37 5.50
N PHE A 723 34.59 -17.66 6.31
CA PHE A 723 34.98 -17.32 7.69
C PHE A 723 35.37 -18.55 8.53
N LEU A 724 34.59 -19.64 8.46
CA LEU A 724 34.89 -20.87 9.18
C LEU A 724 36.23 -21.52 8.70
N LYS A 725 36.48 -21.47 7.39
CA LYS A 725 37.74 -22.01 6.79
C LYS A 725 38.94 -21.17 7.18
N GLU A 726 38.86 -19.85 7.05
CA GLU A 726 39.90 -18.89 7.38
C GLU A 726 40.31 -18.97 8.86
N ASN A 727 39.35 -19.22 9.73
CA ASN A 727 39.59 -19.38 11.16
C ASN A 727 40.01 -20.82 11.56
N GLY A 728 40.07 -21.76 10.61
CA GLY A 728 40.48 -23.15 10.85
C GLY A 728 39.53 -23.94 11.75
N ILE A 729 38.24 -23.58 11.73
CA ILE A 729 37.19 -24.27 12.50
C ILE A 729 36.17 -24.98 11.62
N TYR A 730 36.33 -24.95 10.29
CA TYR A 730 35.40 -25.53 9.34
C TYR A 730 35.14 -27.02 9.59
N ASP A 731 36.20 -27.82 9.80
CA ASP A 731 36.05 -29.25 10.00
C ASP A 731 35.38 -29.63 11.30
N ARG A 732 35.62 -28.86 12.35
CA ARG A 732 34.98 -29.05 13.65
C ARG A 732 33.64 -28.33 13.83
N THR A 733 33.10 -27.80 12.74
CA THR A 733 31.79 -27.18 12.74
C THR A 733 30.80 -27.99 11.91
N MET A 734 29.76 -28.53 12.54
CA MET A 734 28.56 -29.00 11.85
C MET A 734 27.74 -27.80 11.44
N VAL A 735 27.40 -27.70 10.16
CA VAL A 735 26.59 -26.58 9.63
C VAL A 735 25.32 -27.11 9.02
N VAL A 736 24.18 -26.54 9.39
CA VAL A 736 22.87 -26.84 8.85
C VAL A 736 22.27 -25.55 8.31
N PHE A 737 22.08 -25.44 6.99
CA PHE A 737 21.23 -24.44 6.36
C PHE A 737 19.90 -25.09 6.06
N VAL A 738 18.83 -24.52 6.62
CA VAL A 738 17.50 -25.09 6.55
C VAL A 738 16.46 -24.00 6.41
N SER A 739 15.31 -24.29 5.84
CA SER A 739 14.14 -23.43 5.96
C SER A 739 13.00 -24.17 6.64
N ASP A 740 12.10 -23.41 7.25
CA ASP A 740 10.93 -23.93 7.93
C ASP A 740 9.85 -24.38 6.95
N HIS A 741 9.62 -23.62 5.90
CA HIS A 741 8.78 -23.92 4.75
C HIS A 741 9.36 -23.25 3.50
N SER A 742 8.70 -23.39 2.36
CA SER A 742 9.04 -22.62 1.16
C SER A 742 8.13 -21.42 1.01
N GLY A 743 8.68 -20.28 0.61
CA GLY A 743 7.93 -19.09 0.23
C GLY A 743 7.50 -19.06 -1.23
N GLY A 744 7.98 -20.04 -2.00
CA GLY A 744 7.79 -20.07 -3.44
C GLY A 744 6.35 -20.36 -3.83
N GLU A 745 5.98 -19.79 -4.96
CA GLU A 745 4.65 -19.93 -5.56
C GLU A 745 4.65 -20.84 -6.78
N ALA A 746 5.71 -21.61 -6.95
CA ALA A 746 5.72 -22.67 -7.94
C ALA A 746 4.57 -23.62 -7.61
N LYS A 747 3.58 -23.66 -8.47
CA LYS A 747 2.39 -24.50 -8.31
C LYS A 747 2.73 -25.91 -8.69
N LEU A 748 2.83 -26.80 -7.72
CA LEU A 748 2.85 -28.23 -8.00
C LEU A 748 1.39 -28.70 -8.12
N ASN A 749 0.96 -29.06 -9.34
CA ASN A 749 -0.29 -29.79 -9.62
C ASN A 749 -1.58 -29.20 -9.06
N GLY A 750 -1.73 -27.89 -9.12
CA GLY A 750 -2.94 -27.22 -8.65
C GLY A 750 -3.01 -27.03 -7.14
N MET A 751 -1.99 -27.42 -6.40
CA MET A 751 -1.80 -26.99 -5.02
C MET A 751 -1.35 -25.53 -4.99
N GLY A 752 -1.90 -24.75 -4.10
CA GLY A 752 -1.66 -23.30 -4.04
C GLY A 752 -0.26 -22.89 -3.60
N TYR A 753 0.59 -23.84 -3.15
CA TYR A 753 1.96 -23.61 -2.70
C TYR A 753 2.82 -24.85 -2.89
N TYR A 754 4.14 -24.66 -2.87
CA TYR A 754 5.12 -25.74 -3.05
C TYR A 754 5.85 -26.00 -1.72
N PRO A 755 5.53 -27.07 -0.98
CA PRO A 755 6.05 -27.30 0.37
C PRO A 755 7.44 -27.91 0.37
N ASN A 756 8.39 -27.31 -0.34
CA ASN A 756 9.75 -27.79 -0.47
C ASN A 756 10.77 -26.87 0.23
N PRO A 757 11.06 -27.10 1.53
CA PRO A 757 12.04 -26.31 2.26
C PRO A 757 13.47 -26.66 1.83
N LEU A 758 14.41 -25.73 2.04
CA LEU A 758 15.84 -25.99 1.96
C LEU A 758 16.23 -26.96 3.07
N VAL A 759 17.02 -27.99 2.73
CA VAL A 759 17.75 -28.84 3.71
C VAL A 759 19.13 -29.10 3.16
N LEU A 760 20.16 -28.53 3.80
CA LEU A 760 21.55 -28.58 3.38
C LEU A 760 22.43 -28.79 4.62
N ILE A 761 23.11 -29.92 4.73
CA ILE A 761 23.79 -30.34 5.96
C ILE A 761 25.25 -30.67 5.67
N LYS A 762 26.17 -30.15 6.50
CA LYS A 762 27.58 -30.57 6.59
C LYS A 762 27.88 -31.09 7.98
N ASP A 763 28.21 -32.33 8.08
CA ASP A 763 28.63 -32.96 9.33
C ASP A 763 30.06 -32.58 9.71
N PHE A 764 30.51 -32.91 10.92
CA PHE A 764 31.87 -32.76 11.36
C PHE A 764 32.82 -33.53 10.43
N ASN A 765 33.98 -32.93 10.11
CA ASN A 765 35.03 -33.49 9.26
C ASN A 765 34.58 -33.93 7.87
N ALA A 766 33.37 -33.58 7.43
CA ALA A 766 32.88 -33.90 6.09
C ALA A 766 33.67 -33.18 5.01
N LYS A 767 34.06 -33.94 3.97
CA LYS A 767 34.94 -33.50 2.87
C LYS A 767 34.30 -33.83 1.52
N GLY A 768 34.85 -33.25 0.48
CA GLY A 768 34.45 -33.50 -0.91
C GLY A 768 33.46 -32.48 -1.44
N ALA A 769 33.21 -32.55 -2.73
CA ALA A 769 32.24 -31.63 -3.37
C ALA A 769 30.83 -31.75 -2.79
N LEU A 770 30.03 -30.71 -2.93
CA LEU A 770 28.59 -30.75 -2.62
C LEU A 770 27.92 -31.97 -3.27
N ARG A 771 27.24 -32.78 -2.47
CA ARG A 771 26.52 -33.97 -2.91
C ARG A 771 25.01 -33.74 -2.84
N THR A 772 24.27 -34.47 -3.65
CA THR A 772 22.82 -34.50 -3.63
C THR A 772 22.33 -35.86 -3.14
N ASP A 773 21.38 -35.88 -2.21
CA ASP A 773 20.71 -37.07 -1.73
C ASP A 773 19.19 -36.90 -1.96
N ASN A 774 18.62 -37.75 -2.82
CA ASN A 774 17.22 -37.65 -3.26
C ASN A 774 16.23 -38.44 -2.39
N ARG A 775 16.69 -39.00 -1.25
CA ARG A 775 15.76 -39.69 -0.32
C ARG A 775 14.66 -38.70 0.13
N LEU A 776 13.45 -39.20 0.32
CA LEU A 776 12.36 -38.36 0.83
C LEU A 776 12.65 -37.94 2.28
N MET A 777 12.84 -36.67 2.48
CA MET A 777 13.16 -36.05 3.77
C MET A 777 12.05 -35.12 4.23
N SER A 778 12.07 -34.77 5.49
CA SER A 778 11.37 -33.62 6.04
C SER A 778 12.41 -32.72 6.72
N ASN A 779 12.16 -31.39 6.74
CA ASN A 779 12.97 -30.52 7.58
C ASN A 779 12.82 -30.86 9.09
N ALA A 780 11.72 -31.50 9.49
CA ALA A 780 11.58 -32.04 10.85
C ALA A 780 12.56 -33.18 11.18
N ASP A 781 13.13 -33.88 10.19
CA ASP A 781 14.14 -34.91 10.41
C ASP A 781 15.46 -34.35 10.92
N VAL A 782 15.69 -33.06 10.71
CA VAL A 782 16.91 -32.38 11.17
C VAL A 782 17.06 -32.53 12.69
N ALA A 783 15.98 -32.55 13.46
CA ALA A 783 16.01 -32.77 14.89
C ALA A 783 16.68 -34.10 15.27
N GLY A 784 16.29 -35.21 14.61
CA GLY A 784 16.89 -36.53 14.86
C GLY A 784 18.36 -36.61 14.45
N ILE A 785 18.72 -35.93 13.36
CA ILE A 785 20.14 -35.86 12.92
C ILE A 785 20.99 -35.10 13.93
N LEU A 786 20.52 -33.92 14.38
CA LEU A 786 21.19 -33.10 15.38
C LEU A 786 21.36 -33.85 16.71
N CYS A 787 20.29 -34.47 17.19
CA CYS A 787 20.31 -35.22 18.43
C CYS A 787 21.27 -36.40 18.38
N ASP A 788 21.29 -37.15 17.29
CA ASP A 788 22.21 -38.29 17.13
C ASP A 788 23.65 -37.85 17.07
N VAL A 789 23.98 -36.83 16.27
CA VAL A 789 25.36 -36.35 16.09
C VAL A 789 25.87 -35.69 17.38
N ALA A 790 25.09 -34.87 18.03
CA ALA A 790 25.51 -34.10 19.21
C ALA A 790 25.56 -34.93 20.50
N LEU A 791 24.55 -35.80 20.71
CA LEU A 791 24.25 -36.40 22.00
C LEU A 791 24.05 -37.92 21.95
N GLY A 792 24.09 -38.51 20.72
CA GLY A 792 23.76 -39.93 20.53
C GLY A 792 22.28 -40.25 20.59
N GLY A 793 21.44 -39.24 20.57
CA GLY A 793 20.00 -39.31 20.61
C GLY A 793 19.38 -38.38 21.65
N CYS A 794 18.13 -38.01 21.48
CA CYS A 794 17.34 -37.21 22.41
C CYS A 794 16.02 -37.90 22.74
N GLU A 795 15.61 -37.88 24.00
CA GLU A 795 14.33 -38.40 24.41
C GLU A 795 13.15 -37.57 23.82
N GLY A 796 12.25 -38.24 23.14
CA GLY A 796 11.08 -37.62 22.51
C GLY A 796 11.33 -37.02 21.14
N VAL A 797 12.53 -37.24 20.56
CA VAL A 797 12.88 -36.92 19.17
C VAL A 797 13.16 -38.25 18.44
N GLU A 798 12.72 -38.33 17.19
CA GLU A 798 12.90 -39.51 16.35
C GLU A 798 14.41 -39.82 16.10
N GLN A 799 14.74 -41.07 15.79
CA GLN A 799 16.08 -41.47 15.45
C GLN A 799 16.55 -40.84 14.13
N ASN A 800 17.85 -40.74 13.96
CA ASN A 800 18.45 -40.19 12.75
C ASN A 800 18.06 -41.04 11.53
N VAL A 801 17.19 -40.46 10.70
CA VAL A 801 16.63 -41.09 9.50
C VAL A 801 17.71 -41.46 8.47
N LEU A 802 18.83 -40.76 8.46
CA LEU A 802 19.93 -41.06 7.51
C LEU A 802 20.64 -42.36 7.82
N LYS A 803 20.67 -42.77 9.10
CA LYS A 803 21.23 -44.05 9.54
C LYS A 803 20.26 -45.21 9.38
N ASN A 804 18.99 -44.96 9.64
CA ASN A 804 17.93 -45.97 9.61
C ASN A 804 16.78 -45.50 8.71
N TYR A 805 16.99 -45.46 7.40
CA TYR A 805 15.98 -44.99 6.46
C TYR A 805 14.81 -45.98 6.31
N PRO A 806 13.56 -45.59 6.63
CA PRO A 806 12.44 -46.52 6.59
C PRO A 806 12.03 -46.87 5.16
N THR A 807 11.83 -48.13 4.89
CA THR A 807 11.29 -48.61 3.61
C THR A 807 9.80 -48.16 3.50
N GLY A 808 9.43 -47.59 2.35
CA GLY A 808 8.04 -47.15 2.10
C GLY A 808 7.63 -45.96 2.97
N ARG A 809 8.58 -45.08 3.28
CA ARG A 809 8.35 -43.88 4.08
C ARG A 809 7.21 -43.02 3.56
N VAL A 810 6.36 -42.58 4.45
CA VAL A 810 5.23 -41.65 4.18
C VAL A 810 5.40 -40.44 5.06
N LEU A 811 5.31 -39.26 4.47
CA LEU A 811 5.27 -37.99 5.17
C LEU A 811 3.90 -37.33 5.00
N VAL A 812 3.50 -36.51 5.96
CA VAL A 812 2.25 -35.76 5.87
C VAL A 812 2.57 -34.27 5.79
N ASN A 813 1.99 -33.61 4.80
CA ASN A 813 1.94 -32.18 4.69
C ASN A 813 0.53 -31.71 4.97
N THR A 814 0.39 -30.65 5.76
CA THR A 814 -0.88 -30.01 6.06
C THR A 814 -0.95 -28.62 5.46
N PHE A 815 -2.15 -28.23 5.10
CA PHE A 815 -2.49 -26.85 4.82
C PHE A 815 -3.51 -26.40 5.86
N ASN A 816 -3.08 -25.53 6.75
CA ASN A 816 -3.87 -25.11 7.89
C ASN A 816 -4.26 -23.64 7.74
N ASN A 817 -5.54 -23.36 7.87
CA ASN A 817 -6.07 -22.00 7.95
C ASN A 817 -6.37 -21.63 9.40
N TYR A 818 -5.38 -21.77 10.29
CA TYR A 818 -5.53 -21.47 11.72
C TYR A 818 -5.84 -19.99 12.02
N ARG A 819 -5.66 -19.11 11.05
CA ARG A 819 -6.00 -17.68 11.15
C ARG A 819 -7.49 -17.41 10.90
N ASN A 820 -8.26 -18.40 10.42
CA ASN A 820 -9.68 -18.28 10.21
C ASN A 820 -10.44 -18.17 11.54
N GLU A 821 -11.50 -17.38 11.58
CA GLU A 821 -12.36 -17.18 12.75
C GLU A 821 -13.00 -18.49 13.25
N SER A 822 -13.31 -19.41 12.34
CA SER A 822 -13.82 -20.74 12.67
C SER A 822 -12.79 -21.58 13.40
N ALA A 823 -11.51 -21.53 13.00
CA ALA A 823 -10.42 -22.19 13.69
C ALA A 823 -10.19 -21.62 15.10
N ARG A 824 -10.32 -20.30 15.25
CA ARG A 824 -10.25 -19.64 16.57
C ARG A 824 -11.43 -20.01 17.48
N LYS A 825 -12.63 -20.13 16.94
CA LYS A 825 -13.84 -20.50 17.69
C LYS A 825 -13.89 -21.98 18.04
N SER A 826 -13.32 -22.86 17.20
CA SER A 826 -13.37 -24.31 17.42
C SER A 826 -12.43 -24.82 18.53
N GLN A 827 -11.49 -24.01 18.98
CA GLN A 827 -10.44 -24.40 19.93
C GLN A 827 -9.55 -25.57 19.46
N ARG A 828 -9.68 -26.04 18.22
CA ARG A 828 -8.93 -27.17 17.63
C ARG A 828 -8.10 -26.72 16.43
N LEU A 829 -7.05 -27.49 16.12
CA LEU A 829 -6.34 -27.38 14.85
C LEU A 829 -7.28 -27.81 13.72
N LEU A 830 -7.63 -26.91 12.81
CA LEU A 830 -8.47 -27.19 11.66
C LEU A 830 -7.60 -27.16 10.40
N PHE A 831 -7.56 -28.27 9.69
CA PHE A 831 -6.90 -28.37 8.41
C PHE A 831 -7.90 -28.13 7.28
N GLU A 832 -7.53 -27.33 6.30
CA GLU A 832 -8.28 -27.24 5.06
C GLU A 832 -8.04 -28.45 4.19
N LYS A 833 -6.78 -28.89 4.14
CA LYS A 833 -6.31 -30.04 3.39
C LYS A 833 -5.11 -30.67 4.06
N ALA A 834 -4.92 -31.95 3.80
CA ALA A 834 -3.71 -32.66 4.14
C ALA A 834 -3.40 -33.70 3.08
N TRP A 835 -2.12 -34.01 2.90
CA TRP A 835 -1.65 -35.00 1.90
C TRP A 835 -0.64 -35.93 2.50
N GLU A 836 -0.78 -37.22 2.18
CA GLU A 836 0.27 -38.20 2.31
C GLU A 836 1.18 -38.09 1.10
N VAL A 837 2.49 -38.08 1.32
CA VAL A 837 3.52 -38.02 0.27
C VAL A 837 4.48 -39.18 0.43
N ARG A 838 4.81 -39.83 -0.69
CA ARG A 838 5.73 -40.98 -0.76
C ARG A 838 6.80 -40.75 -1.81
N ASP A 839 7.93 -41.40 -1.66
CA ASP A 839 9.03 -41.47 -2.62
C ASP A 839 9.58 -40.10 -3.06
N SER A 840 8.80 -39.29 -3.78
CA SER A 840 9.26 -38.01 -4.33
C SER A 840 8.15 -36.95 -4.27
N ILE A 841 8.47 -35.78 -3.73
CA ILE A 841 7.57 -34.62 -3.72
C ILE A 841 7.33 -34.05 -5.12
N PHE A 842 8.22 -34.32 -6.09
CA PHE A 842 8.15 -33.78 -7.44
C PHE A 842 7.18 -34.52 -8.35
N GLU A 843 6.71 -35.70 -7.94
CA GLU A 843 5.83 -36.57 -8.73
C GLU A 843 4.38 -36.46 -8.23
N PRO A 844 3.43 -35.95 -9.04
CA PRO A 844 2.02 -35.83 -8.62
C PRO A 844 1.39 -37.10 -8.11
N LYS A 845 1.73 -38.25 -8.74
CA LYS A 845 1.21 -39.57 -8.36
C LYS A 845 1.59 -40.01 -6.94
N ASN A 846 2.62 -39.39 -6.35
CA ASN A 846 3.09 -39.67 -5.01
C ASN A 846 2.33 -38.91 -3.92
N TRP A 847 1.43 -38.00 -4.33
CA TRP A 847 0.62 -37.19 -3.44
C TRP A 847 -0.80 -37.74 -3.35
N ARG A 848 -1.22 -38.11 -2.15
CA ARG A 848 -2.56 -38.58 -1.88
C ARG A 848 -3.26 -37.66 -0.91
N GLU A 849 -4.31 -36.99 -1.34
CA GLU A 849 -5.11 -36.14 -0.45
C GLU A 849 -5.80 -37.00 0.61
N ILE A 850 -5.69 -36.58 1.86
CA ILE A 850 -6.33 -37.26 2.98
C ILE A 850 -7.80 -36.84 2.99
N PRO A 851 -8.75 -37.83 3.07
CA PRO A 851 -10.17 -37.51 3.08
C PRO A 851 -10.57 -36.58 4.22
N ARG A 852 -11.52 -35.72 3.95
CA ARG A 852 -11.94 -34.62 4.86
C ARG A 852 -12.48 -35.12 6.21
N ASP A 853 -13.04 -36.31 6.24
CA ASP A 853 -13.53 -36.97 7.46
C ASP A 853 -12.38 -37.43 8.39
N LYS A 854 -11.14 -37.45 7.90
CA LYS A 854 -9.94 -37.83 8.65
C LYS A 854 -9.07 -36.64 9.05
N LEU A 855 -9.44 -35.41 8.65
CA LEU A 855 -8.72 -34.18 8.98
C LEU A 855 -8.96 -33.70 10.44
#